data_4df6b266cfdac228912bada0df2a8d10
#
_entry.id   4df6b266cfdac228912bada0df2a8d10
#
_cell.length_a   1.000
_cell.length_b   1.000
_cell.length_c   1.000
_cell.angle_alpha   90.00
_cell.angle_beta   90.00
_cell.angle_gamma   90.00
#
_symmetry.space_group_name_H-M   'P 1'
#
loop_
_entity.id
_entity.type
_entity.pdbx_description
1 polymer ?
#
loop_
_entity_poly.entity_id
_entity_poly.type
_entity_poly.pdbx_seq_one_letter_code
_entity_poly.pdbx_strand_id
1 'polypeptide(L)'
;MAGVVDTLSTVGRALQGALTGRQSYHLDVPAAPDAAALSVVSFEATERLGEPYRLKAVLTHPLELARENYLRKPATFRVTPADGSVPRLFSGWISQFSRTRTTRDFCAYEMELRPTVALLELTTASRIYQQKTALQIIESILRRHGLEGHQFAFRTRREYPEHKFRLQYQMTDWDFVRLLMEQEGLYSYFVPSRFGTHLGEVFTIADDIDHYIYQPALHVPYRETAGLESGAETVFSLQTHARTVAASFMAADYNPDHAYERLRDEANLAFNDKGNYGQPYVFGTHHLDWKGARWEAQLRHEAALAGQIVYEGESNVLELCPARILRMDAVLPDAPHGQVVTEVIHKGGRDQAYRNTYKAIPSGRRYRLPIDERKWPRIAGTLSGRISAPDRYKYAYLTGEGRYVVRFDFDFDAWRKGGESVPLRLAKPFAGGLKTGFHFPLLDGTEVAIAFHDGNPNRPYIAHALHNSVQPDLITHEGRWPSRNVIRTQRNNKLRMDDWEGHEGIKLSTEYGGKSQLNLGYLVDADSKQRGDGFELRTSGWGAIRAGKGVLISADDQPAASGQQLEMERVRSLLQQALQSSEALAEAARTAQAEAADCARQRALLDDTLDQLKRAGLLATAPAGMALASGADLQLSANENLIATATNHVDVSAIKRFTVAAGERISIFAQRLGIKLFAARGKVEIQAQRDEMRLMADQNITVTSANGRVVIEAKDELLLKCGGSYLRMSATGIEDGTRGERTIRSNGMARQGPASLAQSMNEMSRTAFNDAYVLRNEITGDPLSDHPYEILRDDGSKIVGVTDASGRTSVQKNQDVERIRIRILPKVGKA
;
A
#
# COMPACT_ATOMS: atom_id res chain seq x y z
N MET A 1 71.38 27.64 9.21
CA MET A 1 72.54 26.87 8.67
C MET A 1 72.16 25.54 8.05
N ALA A 2 71.03 24.95 8.41
CA ALA A 2 70.60 23.70 7.73
C ALA A 2 70.24 23.81 6.24
N GLY A 3 69.69 24.96 5.79
CA GLY A 3 69.31 25.15 4.40
C GLY A 3 70.52 25.34 3.39
N VAL A 4 71.66 25.74 3.88
CA VAL A 4 72.85 25.93 3.06
C VAL A 4 73.54 24.57 2.84
N VAL A 5 73.52 23.69 3.81
CA VAL A 5 74.17 22.35 3.69
C VAL A 5 73.34 21.47 2.74
N ASP A 6 72.06 21.64 2.70
CA ASP A 6 71.17 20.87 1.81
C ASP A 6 71.35 21.33 0.34
N THR A 7 71.53 22.65 0.11
CA THR A 7 71.71 23.19 -1.22
C THR A 7 73.10 22.78 -1.79
N LEU A 8 74.09 22.71 -0.91
CA LEU A 8 75.43 22.29 -1.33
C LEU A 8 75.47 20.76 -1.60
N SER A 9 74.81 19.94 -0.90
CA SER A 9 74.74 18.50 -1.14
C SER A 9 73.92 18.16 -2.41
N THR A 10 72.94 18.95 -2.73
CA THR A 10 72.13 18.80 -3.93
C THR A 10 72.87 19.27 -5.17
N VAL A 11 73.58 20.40 -5.06
CA VAL A 11 74.39 20.91 -6.11
C VAL A 11 75.60 20.00 -6.37
N GLY A 12 76.23 19.43 -5.34
CA GLY A 12 77.31 18.44 -5.47
C GLY A 12 76.89 17.18 -6.19
N ARG A 13 75.72 16.69 -5.95
CA ARG A 13 75.15 15.48 -6.61
C ARG A 13 74.69 15.78 -8.05
N ALA A 14 74.20 16.99 -8.32
CA ALA A 14 73.82 17.40 -9.66
C ALA A 14 75.07 17.56 -10.52
N LEU A 15 76.16 18.13 -9.96
CA LEU A 15 77.45 18.20 -10.57
C LEU A 15 78.07 16.81 -10.83
N GLN A 16 77.89 15.84 -9.93
CA GLN A 16 78.36 14.47 -10.12
C GLN A 16 77.56 13.73 -11.18
N GLY A 17 76.31 14.00 -11.34
CA GLY A 17 75.40 13.46 -12.41
C GLY A 17 75.81 14.09 -13.78
N ALA A 18 76.04 15.39 -13.81
CA ALA A 18 76.49 16.09 -15.02
C ALA A 18 77.90 15.65 -15.49
N LEU A 19 78.82 15.31 -14.57
CA LEU A 19 80.13 14.79 -14.85
C LEU A 19 80.10 13.33 -15.35
N THR A 20 79.12 12.56 -15.00
CA THR A 20 78.98 11.12 -15.38
C THR A 20 78.02 10.87 -16.54
N GLY A 21 77.25 11.88 -16.97
CA GLY A 21 76.21 11.75 -18.01
C GLY A 21 75.03 10.85 -17.59
N ARG A 22 74.85 10.60 -16.29
CA ARG A 22 73.79 9.74 -15.75
C ARG A 22 72.84 10.52 -14.86
N GLN A 23 71.56 10.11 -14.87
CA GLN A 23 70.56 10.64 -13.99
C GLN A 23 70.89 10.31 -12.53
N SER A 24 70.46 11.20 -11.58
CA SER A 24 70.58 10.93 -10.15
C SER A 24 69.23 10.76 -9.50
N TYR A 25 69.21 9.86 -8.54
CA TYR A 25 67.97 9.47 -7.80
C TYR A 25 68.10 9.82 -6.33
N HIS A 26 67.10 10.47 -5.79
CA HIS A 26 67.08 10.88 -4.40
C HIS A 26 65.72 10.70 -3.75
N LEU A 27 65.72 10.29 -2.47
CA LEU A 27 64.52 10.20 -1.64
C LEU A 27 64.61 11.24 -0.53
N ASP A 28 63.65 12.18 -0.56
CA ASP A 28 63.50 13.21 0.46
C ASP A 28 62.38 12.74 1.42
N VAL A 29 62.70 12.64 2.74
CA VAL A 29 61.75 12.35 3.81
C VAL A 29 61.90 13.41 4.86
N PRO A 30 61.12 14.50 4.85
CA PRO A 30 61.31 15.66 5.73
C PRO A 30 61.23 15.32 7.21
N ALA A 31 60.53 14.29 7.57
CA ALA A 31 60.39 13.82 8.97
C ALA A 31 61.56 12.95 9.46
N ALA A 32 62.48 12.56 8.61
CA ALA A 32 63.60 11.67 8.90
C ALA A 32 64.94 12.31 8.47
N PRO A 33 65.65 13.03 9.33
CA PRO A 33 66.91 13.69 8.97
C PRO A 33 68.00 12.74 8.45
N ASP A 34 67.98 11.48 8.92
CA ASP A 34 68.87 10.41 8.47
C ASP A 34 68.61 9.94 7.01
N ALA A 35 67.43 10.28 6.45
CA ALA A 35 67.10 9.99 5.06
C ALA A 35 68.07 10.64 4.06
N ALA A 36 68.76 11.70 4.44
CA ALA A 36 69.80 12.36 3.61
C ALA A 36 70.96 11.42 3.22
N ALA A 37 71.23 10.41 4.03
CA ALA A 37 72.26 9.41 3.78
C ALA A 37 71.76 8.18 3.00
N LEU A 38 70.45 8.09 2.66
CA LEU A 38 69.89 7.06 1.84
C LEU A 38 70.47 7.14 0.42
N SER A 39 70.95 6.01 -0.09
CA SER A 39 71.39 5.89 -1.46
C SER A 39 70.45 4.95 -2.22
N VAL A 40 69.93 5.44 -3.36
CA VAL A 40 69.04 4.66 -4.21
C VAL A 40 69.85 3.65 -5.01
N VAL A 41 69.56 2.40 -4.91
CA VAL A 41 70.16 1.29 -5.70
C VAL A 41 69.41 1.16 -7.02
N SER A 42 68.08 1.01 -6.93
CA SER A 42 67.20 0.90 -8.09
C SER A 42 65.81 1.37 -7.73
N PHE A 43 65.00 1.71 -8.73
CA PHE A 43 63.60 1.98 -8.52
C PHE A 43 62.79 1.54 -9.74
N GLU A 44 61.52 1.26 -9.46
CA GLU A 44 60.47 1.06 -10.44
C GLU A 44 59.21 1.84 -10.01
N ALA A 45 58.71 2.70 -10.91
CA ALA A 45 57.49 3.45 -10.67
C ALA A 45 56.48 3.13 -11.77
N THR A 46 55.24 2.77 -11.38
CA THR A 46 54.12 2.48 -12.27
C THR A 46 53.09 3.55 -12.11
N GLU A 47 52.77 4.25 -13.19
CA GLU A 47 51.68 5.23 -13.27
C GLU A 47 50.65 4.78 -14.32
N ARG A 48 49.34 4.84 -14.00
CA ARG A 48 48.23 4.52 -14.92
C ARG A 48 47.10 5.51 -14.79
N LEU A 49 46.40 5.76 -15.90
CA LEU A 49 45.14 6.51 -15.83
C LEU A 49 44.13 5.75 -14.97
N GLY A 50 43.47 6.44 -14.03
CA GLY A 50 42.44 5.88 -13.15
C GLY A 50 42.97 5.03 -12.01
N GLU A 51 44.32 5.05 -11.74
CA GLU A 51 44.90 4.28 -10.62
C GLU A 51 45.91 5.16 -9.84
N PRO A 52 46.01 4.98 -8.50
CA PRO A 52 47.10 5.55 -7.73
C PRO A 52 48.45 4.95 -8.17
N TYR A 53 49.45 5.82 -8.45
CA TYR A 53 50.74 5.30 -8.81
C TYR A 53 51.44 4.58 -7.65
N ARG A 54 52.42 3.77 -8.02
CA ARG A 54 53.19 2.97 -7.09
C ARG A 54 54.68 3.06 -7.46
N LEU A 55 55.51 3.55 -6.53
CA LEU A 55 56.93 3.57 -6.70
C LEU A 55 57.59 2.65 -5.67
N LYS A 56 58.36 1.70 -6.13
CA LYS A 56 59.25 0.85 -5.34
C LYS A 56 60.69 1.26 -5.52
N ALA A 57 61.40 1.41 -4.41
CA ALA A 57 62.82 1.72 -4.46
C ALA A 57 63.63 0.79 -3.53
N VAL A 58 64.74 0.34 -4.03
CA VAL A 58 65.73 -0.35 -3.24
C VAL A 58 66.76 0.67 -2.79
N LEU A 59 67.02 0.74 -1.51
CA LEU A 59 67.82 1.74 -0.84
C LEU A 59 68.90 1.08 0.00
N THR A 60 70.01 1.79 0.22
CA THR A 60 71.04 1.40 1.17
C THR A 60 71.33 2.56 2.12
N HIS A 61 71.64 2.22 3.37
CA HIS A 61 72.02 3.19 4.40
C HIS A 61 73.10 2.59 5.29
N PRO A 62 74.13 3.38 5.73
CA PRO A 62 75.22 2.85 6.57
C PRO A 62 74.75 2.42 7.98
N LEU A 63 73.67 3.00 8.45
CA LEU A 63 73.10 2.68 9.78
C LEU A 63 71.78 1.95 9.65
N GLU A 64 71.39 1.29 10.73
CA GLU A 64 70.03 0.75 10.89
C GLU A 64 69.03 1.88 11.10
N LEU A 65 67.97 1.90 10.31
CA LEU A 65 66.92 2.89 10.32
C LEU A 65 65.70 2.37 11.04
N ALA A 66 65.09 3.19 11.89
CA ALA A 66 63.83 2.88 12.61
C ALA A 66 62.66 3.10 11.66
N ARG A 67 61.83 2.05 11.47
CA ARG A 67 60.66 2.07 10.56
C ARG A 67 59.65 3.17 10.89
N GLU A 68 59.55 3.55 12.17
CA GLU A 68 58.60 4.58 12.67
C GLU A 68 58.89 5.95 12.09
N ASN A 69 60.14 6.22 11.69
CA ASN A 69 60.55 7.46 11.08
C ASN A 69 60.19 7.54 9.60
N TYR A 70 59.83 6.41 8.97
CA TYR A 70 59.55 6.30 7.55
C TYR A 70 58.13 5.91 7.23
N LEU A 71 57.57 4.91 7.88
CA LEU A 71 56.21 4.47 7.62
C LEU A 71 55.19 5.57 7.82
N ARG A 72 54.29 5.75 6.83
CA ARG A 72 53.22 6.77 6.83
C ARG A 72 53.75 8.21 6.84
N LYS A 73 55.05 8.39 6.60
CA LYS A 73 55.62 9.76 6.48
C LYS A 73 55.53 10.27 5.06
N PRO A 74 55.27 11.57 4.85
CA PRO A 74 55.37 12.17 3.52
C PRO A 74 56.79 12.07 3.01
N ALA A 75 56.91 11.74 1.73
CA ALA A 75 58.19 11.61 1.05
C ALA A 75 58.07 12.04 -0.41
N THR A 76 59.19 12.46 -0.97
CA THR A 76 59.28 12.78 -2.39
C THR A 76 60.48 12.05 -3.01
N PHE A 77 60.22 11.24 -4.01
CA PHE A 77 61.26 10.62 -4.82
C PHE A 77 61.55 11.49 -6.05
N ARG A 78 62.78 11.84 -6.22
CA ARG A 78 63.27 12.76 -7.25
C ARG A 78 64.18 12.04 -8.27
N VAL A 79 63.85 12.17 -9.54
CA VAL A 79 64.72 11.77 -10.66
C VAL A 79 65.26 13.03 -11.31
N THR A 80 66.55 13.28 -11.14
CA THR A 80 67.20 14.47 -11.67
C THR A 80 67.89 14.12 -12.99
N PRO A 81 67.57 14.79 -14.09
CA PRO A 81 68.23 14.59 -15.40
C PRO A 81 69.74 14.93 -15.33
N ALA A 82 70.53 14.32 -16.21
CA ALA A 82 71.97 14.51 -16.28
C ALA A 82 72.33 15.92 -16.67
N ASP A 83 71.48 16.61 -17.43
CA ASP A 83 71.66 18.02 -17.87
C ASP A 83 71.20 19.04 -16.82
N GLY A 84 70.72 18.60 -15.69
CA GLY A 84 70.21 19.45 -14.62
C GLY A 84 68.90 20.14 -14.89
N SER A 85 68.17 19.72 -15.94
CA SER A 85 66.85 20.24 -16.26
C SER A 85 65.83 19.89 -15.14
N VAL A 86 64.55 20.20 -15.32
CA VAL A 86 63.47 20.01 -14.29
C VAL A 86 63.39 18.56 -13.87
N PRO A 87 63.58 18.26 -12.57
CA PRO A 87 63.48 16.88 -12.09
C PRO A 87 62.05 16.33 -12.17
N ARG A 88 61.93 15.06 -12.43
CA ARG A 88 60.67 14.30 -12.23
C ARG A 88 60.48 14.01 -10.76
N LEU A 89 59.29 14.32 -10.24
CA LEU A 89 58.93 14.15 -8.83
C LEU A 89 57.78 13.15 -8.68
N PHE A 90 57.92 12.27 -7.69
CA PHE A 90 56.88 11.42 -7.19
C PHE A 90 56.71 11.75 -5.71
N SER A 91 55.59 12.33 -5.33
CA SER A 91 55.31 12.80 -3.97
C SER A 91 54.17 12.03 -3.36
N GLY A 92 54.30 11.64 -2.13
CA GLY A 92 53.23 10.89 -1.43
C GLY A 92 53.66 10.47 -0.04
N TRP A 93 53.32 9.31 0.34
CA TRP A 93 53.65 8.74 1.63
C TRP A 93 54.26 7.34 1.46
N ILE A 94 55.14 6.97 2.42
CA ILE A 94 55.78 5.66 2.44
C ILE A 94 54.78 4.61 2.98
N SER A 95 54.27 3.74 2.11
CA SER A 95 53.33 2.67 2.42
C SER A 95 53.98 1.42 2.96
N GLN A 96 55.23 1.16 2.55
CA GLN A 96 56.04 0.04 3.00
C GLN A 96 57.48 0.48 3.20
N PHE A 97 58.11 0.00 4.27
CA PHE A 97 59.53 0.20 4.53
C PHE A 97 60.08 -1.10 5.15
N SER A 98 60.76 -1.89 4.38
CA SER A 98 61.24 -3.22 4.75
C SER A 98 62.78 -3.25 4.73
N ARG A 99 63.39 -3.74 5.80
CA ARG A 99 64.82 -4.08 5.79
C ARG A 99 65.01 -5.46 5.14
N THR A 100 65.70 -5.46 3.99
CA THR A 100 65.88 -6.69 3.19
C THR A 100 67.21 -7.37 3.45
N ARG A 101 68.23 -6.59 3.86
CA ARG A 101 69.55 -7.16 4.13
C ARG A 101 70.30 -6.29 5.15
N THR A 102 71.05 -6.89 6.02
CA THR A 102 72.04 -6.24 6.91
C THR A 102 73.36 -6.85 6.65
N THR A 103 74.38 -5.98 6.41
CA THR A 103 75.76 -6.35 6.26
C THR A 103 76.59 -5.61 7.32
N ARG A 104 77.90 -5.82 7.35
CA ARG A 104 78.81 -5.07 8.26
C ARG A 104 78.88 -3.61 7.88
N ASP A 105 78.70 -3.23 6.60
CA ASP A 105 78.96 -1.91 6.08
C ASP A 105 77.71 -1.12 5.72
N PHE A 106 76.55 -1.82 5.54
CA PHE A 106 75.29 -1.15 5.20
C PHE A 106 74.09 -2.03 5.51
N CYS A 107 72.97 -1.40 5.66
CA CYS A 107 71.64 -2.01 5.65
C CYS A 107 70.92 -1.70 4.32
N ALA A 108 70.28 -2.72 3.74
CA ALA A 108 69.48 -2.56 2.54
C ALA A 108 68.00 -2.51 2.91
N TYR A 109 67.28 -1.66 2.27
CA TYR A 109 65.84 -1.42 2.46
C TYR A 109 65.08 -1.49 1.13
N GLU A 110 63.87 -1.96 1.18
CA GLU A 110 62.88 -1.81 0.15
C GLU A 110 61.78 -0.87 0.64
N MET A 111 61.49 0.16 -0.11
CA MET A 111 60.50 1.18 0.18
C MET A 111 59.46 1.22 -0.92
N GLU A 112 58.19 1.42 -0.51
CA GLU A 112 57.10 1.72 -1.44
C GLU A 112 56.52 3.10 -1.14
N LEU A 113 56.46 3.96 -2.14
CA LEU A 113 55.85 5.28 -2.11
C LEU A 113 54.54 5.26 -2.89
N ARG A 114 53.51 5.80 -2.29
CA ARG A 114 52.19 5.90 -2.90
C ARG A 114 51.60 7.32 -2.78
N PRO A 115 50.76 7.76 -3.70
CA PRO A 115 50.09 9.04 -3.58
C PRO A 115 49.12 9.05 -2.40
N THR A 116 48.77 10.25 -1.91
CA THR A 116 47.90 10.42 -0.73
C THR A 116 46.53 9.76 -0.93
N VAL A 117 45.98 9.79 -2.13
CA VAL A 117 44.71 9.18 -2.49
C VAL A 117 44.72 7.66 -2.31
N ALA A 118 45.86 7.00 -2.32
CA ALA A 118 45.98 5.57 -2.07
C ALA A 118 45.60 5.19 -0.61
N LEU A 119 45.51 6.12 0.33
CA LEU A 119 44.99 5.88 1.66
C LEU A 119 43.53 5.43 1.62
N LEU A 120 42.78 5.80 0.60
CA LEU A 120 41.40 5.38 0.39
C LEU A 120 41.23 3.84 0.23
N GLU A 121 42.32 3.15 -0.18
CA GLU A 121 42.31 1.67 -0.30
C GLU A 121 42.29 0.96 1.07
N LEU A 122 42.65 1.67 2.15
CA LEU A 122 42.73 1.13 3.49
C LEU A 122 41.42 1.24 4.27
N THR A 123 40.40 1.91 3.71
CA THR A 123 39.14 2.16 4.39
C THR A 123 38.01 1.51 3.61
N THR A 124 37.42 0.47 4.19
CA THR A 124 36.21 -0.17 3.68
C THR A 124 34.98 0.44 4.33
N ALA A 125 33.94 0.75 3.56
CA ALA A 125 32.73 1.36 4.06
C ALA A 125 31.46 0.79 3.40
N SER A 126 30.35 0.98 4.12
CA SER A 126 28.99 0.87 3.57
C SER A 126 28.30 2.19 3.88
N ARG A 127 28.01 3.00 2.86
CA ARG A 127 27.44 4.35 3.02
C ARG A 127 26.43 4.69 1.95
N ILE A 128 25.47 5.52 2.32
CA ILE A 128 24.42 6.00 1.44
C ILE A 128 24.73 7.45 1.04
N TYR A 129 24.60 7.73 -0.25
CA TYR A 129 24.66 9.06 -0.81
C TYR A 129 23.36 9.35 -1.54
N GLN A 130 22.75 10.49 -1.25
CA GLN A 130 21.47 10.89 -1.83
C GLN A 130 21.57 12.30 -2.42
N GLN A 131 20.88 12.54 -3.55
CA GLN A 131 20.80 13.84 -4.21
C GLN A 131 22.20 14.46 -4.43
N LYS A 132 23.13 13.67 -4.96
CA LYS A 132 24.50 14.08 -5.25
C LYS A 132 24.94 13.60 -6.61
N THR A 133 25.72 14.43 -7.30
CA THR A 133 26.44 14.00 -8.49
C THR A 133 27.62 13.08 -8.11
N ALA A 134 28.13 12.31 -9.05
CA ALA A 134 29.32 11.49 -8.83
C ALA A 134 30.52 12.33 -8.36
N LEU A 135 30.72 13.52 -8.91
CA LEU A 135 31.79 14.42 -8.50
C LEU A 135 31.66 14.88 -7.05
N GLN A 136 30.44 15.23 -6.62
CA GLN A 136 30.18 15.62 -5.22
C GLN A 136 30.40 14.45 -4.26
N ILE A 137 30.08 13.22 -4.68
CA ILE A 137 30.35 12.03 -3.87
C ILE A 137 31.86 11.82 -3.75
N ILE A 138 32.60 11.87 -4.87
CA ILE A 138 34.05 11.72 -4.87
C ILE A 138 34.69 12.80 -4.00
N GLU A 139 34.34 14.07 -4.18
CA GLU A 139 34.84 15.16 -3.34
C GLU A 139 34.58 14.92 -1.85
N SER A 140 33.37 14.47 -1.49
CA SER A 140 33.03 14.17 -0.10
C SER A 140 33.89 13.06 0.50
N ILE A 141 34.30 12.07 -0.31
CA ILE A 141 35.20 11.00 0.11
C ILE A 141 36.62 11.54 0.29
N LEU A 142 37.14 12.27 -0.69
CA LEU A 142 38.48 12.86 -0.62
C LEU A 142 38.64 13.77 0.61
N ARG A 143 37.67 14.65 0.85
CA ARG A 143 37.68 15.55 2.03
C ARG A 143 37.58 14.78 3.35
N ARG A 144 36.83 13.68 3.42
CA ARG A 144 36.76 12.81 4.60
C ARG A 144 38.10 12.18 4.95
N HIS A 145 38.94 11.91 3.96
CA HIS A 145 40.30 11.45 4.14
C HIS A 145 41.33 12.59 4.35
N GLY A 146 40.88 13.83 4.52
CA GLY A 146 41.72 14.98 4.84
C GLY A 146 42.40 15.59 3.65
N LEU A 147 42.04 15.25 2.40
CA LEU A 147 42.53 15.93 1.24
C LEU A 147 41.86 17.31 1.13
N GLU A 148 42.71 18.34 0.98
CA GLU A 148 42.28 19.72 0.82
C GLU A 148 42.08 20.07 -0.66
N GLY A 149 41.40 21.19 -0.94
CA GLY A 149 41.05 21.59 -2.29
C GLY A 149 42.22 21.87 -3.26
N HIS A 150 43.44 22.03 -2.73
CA HIS A 150 44.65 22.17 -3.56
C HIS A 150 45.29 20.82 -3.92
N GLN A 151 44.87 19.72 -3.34
CA GLN A 151 45.40 18.37 -3.56
C GLN A 151 44.59 17.57 -4.57
N PHE A 152 43.42 18.06 -4.98
CA PHE A 152 42.65 17.47 -6.07
C PHE A 152 42.00 18.52 -6.95
N ALA A 153 41.66 18.13 -8.18
CA ALA A 153 41.03 19.01 -9.14
C ALA A 153 40.06 18.24 -10.04
N PHE A 154 38.90 18.84 -10.28
CA PHE A 154 37.96 18.35 -11.28
C PHE A 154 38.08 19.19 -12.54
N ARG A 155 38.41 18.55 -13.67
CA ARG A 155 38.48 19.13 -15.01
C ARG A 155 37.46 18.42 -15.87
N THR A 156 36.22 18.90 -15.85
CA THR A 156 35.13 18.26 -16.55
C THR A 156 34.43 19.22 -17.49
N ARG A 157 34.01 18.71 -18.63
CA ARG A 157 33.24 19.41 -19.64
C ARG A 157 31.77 19.08 -19.58
N ARG A 158 31.43 17.84 -19.18
CA ARG A 158 30.06 17.36 -19.07
C ARG A 158 29.43 17.81 -17.75
N GLU A 159 28.14 18.14 -17.79
CA GLU A 159 27.31 18.23 -16.59
C GLU A 159 26.86 16.83 -16.14
N TYR A 160 27.08 16.51 -14.88
CA TYR A 160 26.79 15.21 -14.31
C TYR A 160 25.40 15.21 -13.62
N PRO A 161 24.57 14.20 -13.86
CA PRO A 161 23.26 14.12 -13.24
C PRO A 161 23.38 13.87 -11.73
N GLU A 162 22.43 14.40 -11.00
CA GLU A 162 22.25 14.05 -9.60
C GLU A 162 21.65 12.64 -9.48
N HIS A 163 22.33 11.80 -8.74
CA HIS A 163 21.84 10.48 -8.39
C HIS A 163 20.90 10.58 -7.20
N LYS A 164 19.64 10.12 -7.36
CA LYS A 164 18.69 10.05 -6.26
C LYS A 164 19.22 9.20 -5.11
N PHE A 165 19.93 8.12 -5.43
CA PHE A 165 20.46 7.16 -4.45
C PHE A 165 21.69 6.46 -5.00
N ARG A 166 22.77 6.42 -4.21
CA ARG A 166 23.98 5.65 -4.45
C ARG A 166 24.41 4.98 -3.17
N LEU A 167 24.70 3.71 -3.24
CA LEU A 167 25.13 2.90 -2.10
C LEU A 167 26.56 2.37 -2.36
N GLN A 168 27.51 2.84 -1.57
CA GLN A 168 28.79 2.14 -1.39
C GLN A 168 28.51 0.94 -0.49
N TYR A 169 28.79 -0.28 -0.95
CA TYR A 169 28.51 -1.48 -0.19
C TYR A 169 29.76 -2.35 -0.04
N GLN A 170 30.27 -2.47 1.20
CA GLN A 170 31.39 -3.32 1.59
C GLN A 170 32.60 -3.26 0.65
N MET A 171 32.92 -2.07 0.17
CA MET A 171 34.03 -1.84 -0.74
C MET A 171 34.91 -0.73 -0.21
N THR A 172 36.18 -0.68 -0.65
CA THR A 172 37.08 0.39 -0.25
C THR A 172 36.62 1.73 -0.79
N ASP A 173 36.97 2.81 -0.11
CA ASP A 173 36.65 4.15 -0.60
C ASP A 173 37.29 4.41 -1.98
N TRP A 174 38.49 3.85 -2.25
CA TRP A 174 39.12 3.92 -3.55
C TRP A 174 38.33 3.15 -4.63
N ASP A 175 37.96 1.91 -4.35
CA ASP A 175 37.20 1.11 -5.31
C ASP A 175 35.86 1.78 -5.66
N PHE A 176 35.23 2.43 -4.68
CA PHE A 176 33.99 3.18 -4.92
C PHE A 176 34.20 4.43 -5.75
N VAL A 177 35.27 5.20 -5.48
CA VAL A 177 35.66 6.34 -6.33
C VAL A 177 35.93 5.87 -7.74
N ARG A 178 36.67 4.77 -7.91
CA ARG A 178 36.98 4.20 -9.22
C ARG A 178 35.72 3.71 -9.93
N LEU A 179 34.81 3.05 -9.23
CA LEU A 179 33.51 2.63 -9.76
C LEU A 179 32.70 3.84 -10.27
N LEU A 180 32.65 4.93 -9.52
CA LEU A 180 31.98 6.15 -9.96
C LEU A 180 32.66 6.74 -11.21
N MET A 181 33.99 6.78 -11.26
CA MET A 181 34.72 7.23 -12.44
C MET A 181 34.43 6.34 -13.66
N GLU A 182 34.41 5.02 -13.48
CA GLU A 182 34.12 4.04 -14.54
C GLU A 182 32.70 4.24 -15.10
N GLN A 183 31.71 4.38 -14.22
CA GLN A 183 30.30 4.52 -14.62
C GLN A 183 29.98 5.90 -15.25
N GLU A 184 30.71 6.92 -14.88
CA GLU A 184 30.45 8.28 -15.38
C GLU A 184 31.42 8.70 -16.51
N GLY A 185 32.35 7.82 -16.92
CA GLY A 185 33.27 8.08 -17.99
C GLY A 185 34.39 9.03 -17.60
N LEU A 186 34.74 9.06 -16.34
CA LEU A 186 35.85 9.86 -15.81
C LEU A 186 37.16 9.06 -15.87
N TYR A 187 38.27 9.75 -15.95
CA TYR A 187 39.58 9.20 -15.73
C TYR A 187 40.41 10.11 -14.82
N SER A 188 41.47 9.59 -14.23
CA SER A 188 42.31 10.40 -13.34
C SER A 188 43.78 10.23 -13.61
N TYR A 189 44.54 11.23 -13.23
CA TYR A 189 45.98 11.27 -13.30
C TYR A 189 46.56 12.21 -12.23
N PHE A 190 47.87 12.22 -12.05
CA PHE A 190 48.56 13.03 -11.07
C PHE A 190 49.42 14.08 -11.76
N VAL A 191 49.38 15.31 -11.25
CA VAL A 191 50.32 16.37 -11.67
C VAL A 191 51.03 16.92 -10.45
N PRO A 192 52.29 17.36 -10.58
CA PRO A 192 53.01 18.01 -9.49
C PRO A 192 52.25 19.25 -8.98
N SER A 193 52.16 19.37 -7.65
CA SER A 193 51.58 20.56 -7.03
C SER A 193 52.44 21.78 -7.27
N ARG A 194 51.81 22.91 -7.61
CA ARG A 194 52.45 24.21 -7.74
C ARG A 194 52.24 25.10 -6.52
N PHE A 195 51.60 24.55 -5.47
CA PHE A 195 51.22 25.31 -4.26
C PHE A 195 52.05 24.88 -3.07
N GLY A 196 52.57 25.86 -2.36
CA GLY A 196 53.26 25.72 -1.07
C GLY A 196 54.72 25.37 -1.13
N THR A 197 55.37 25.33 0.04
CA THR A 197 56.77 24.99 0.25
C THR A 197 57.02 23.47 0.23
N HIS A 198 55.98 22.67 0.27
CA HIS A 198 56.07 21.21 0.23
C HIS A 198 55.83 20.70 -1.18
N LEU A 199 56.67 19.84 -1.64
CA LEU A 199 56.46 19.08 -2.87
C LEU A 199 55.26 18.15 -2.66
N GLY A 200 54.24 18.36 -3.48
CA GLY A 200 52.98 17.57 -3.39
C GLY A 200 52.52 17.17 -4.79
N GLU A 201 51.40 16.60 -4.83
CA GLU A 201 50.72 16.18 -6.06
C GLU A 201 49.27 16.63 -6.05
N VAL A 202 48.71 16.82 -7.21
CA VAL A 202 47.27 17.08 -7.41
C VAL A 202 46.67 15.90 -8.12
N PHE A 203 45.75 15.23 -7.43
CA PHE A 203 44.90 14.20 -8.01
C PHE A 203 43.85 14.86 -8.92
N THR A 204 44.02 14.70 -10.22
CA THR A 204 43.21 15.36 -11.24
C THR A 204 42.22 14.33 -11.83
N ILE A 205 40.93 14.64 -11.80
CA ILE A 205 39.85 13.86 -12.40
C ILE A 205 39.33 14.63 -13.61
N ALA A 206 39.23 13.96 -14.76
CA ALA A 206 38.89 14.57 -16.04
C ALA A 206 37.96 13.69 -16.89
N ASP A 207 37.34 14.24 -17.93
CA ASP A 207 36.34 13.54 -18.74
C ASP A 207 36.50 13.70 -20.26
N ASP A 208 37.36 14.61 -20.73
CA ASP A 208 37.47 14.93 -22.16
C ASP A 208 38.94 15.02 -22.64
N ILE A 209 39.13 14.90 -23.94
CA ILE A 209 40.45 15.08 -24.59
C ILE A 209 41.08 16.44 -24.32
N ASP A 210 40.26 17.48 -24.15
CA ASP A 210 40.74 18.84 -23.86
C ASP A 210 41.48 18.95 -22.53
N HIS A 211 41.34 17.96 -21.67
CA HIS A 211 41.97 17.89 -20.35
C HIS A 211 43.23 17.04 -20.31
N TYR A 212 43.70 16.55 -21.46
CA TYR A 212 45.02 15.96 -21.56
C TYR A 212 46.13 17.02 -21.35
N ILE A 213 47.28 16.55 -20.99
CA ILE A 213 48.43 17.45 -20.73
C ILE A 213 49.12 17.77 -22.05
N TYR A 214 48.75 18.91 -22.63
CA TYR A 214 49.33 19.41 -23.90
C TYR A 214 50.53 20.28 -23.71
N GLN A 215 50.72 20.94 -22.56
CA GLN A 215 51.76 21.90 -22.29
C GLN A 215 52.62 21.51 -21.09
N PRO A 216 53.95 21.76 -21.20
CA PRO A 216 54.72 22.13 -22.40
C PRO A 216 54.61 21.06 -23.47
N ALA A 217 54.67 21.41 -24.75
CA ALA A 217 54.57 20.44 -25.84
C ALA A 217 55.75 19.46 -25.79
N LEU A 218 55.46 18.16 -25.80
CA LEU A 218 56.45 17.11 -25.74
C LEU A 218 56.64 16.52 -27.15
N HIS A 219 57.76 16.96 -27.82
CA HIS A 219 58.17 16.41 -29.08
C HIS A 219 59.47 15.63 -28.89
N VAL A 220 59.45 14.35 -29.22
CA VAL A 220 60.54 13.44 -28.95
C VAL A 220 60.92 12.72 -30.27
N PRO A 221 62.20 12.64 -30.63
CA PRO A 221 62.61 11.87 -31.80
C PRO A 221 62.41 10.39 -31.59
N TYR A 222 62.00 9.68 -32.65
CA TYR A 222 62.03 8.22 -32.72
C TYR A 222 63.39 7.77 -33.29
N ARG A 223 64.08 6.98 -32.49
CA ARG A 223 65.39 6.45 -32.90
C ARG A 223 65.55 5.04 -32.42
N GLU A 224 65.67 4.07 -33.33
CA GLU A 224 66.03 2.71 -32.98
C GLU A 224 67.42 2.68 -32.33
N THR A 225 67.54 1.96 -31.23
CA THR A 225 68.78 1.83 -30.49
C THR A 225 69.79 1.07 -31.28
N ALA A 226 70.76 1.79 -31.82
CA ALA A 226 71.93 1.22 -32.54
C ALA A 226 73.14 1.07 -31.62
N GLY A 227 73.01 0.85 -30.35
CA GLY A 227 74.08 0.52 -29.40
C GLY A 227 74.91 1.70 -28.86
N LEU A 228 74.65 2.92 -29.29
CA LEU A 228 75.24 4.12 -28.76
C LEU A 228 74.20 5.04 -28.17
N GLU A 229 74.18 5.22 -26.85
CA GLU A 229 73.27 6.15 -26.16
C GLU A 229 73.70 7.60 -26.54
N SER A 230 72.85 8.30 -27.25
CA SER A 230 73.08 9.66 -27.67
C SER A 230 73.01 10.73 -26.59
N GLY A 231 72.67 10.39 -25.36
CA GLY A 231 72.44 11.33 -24.27
C GLY A 231 71.12 12.18 -24.42
N ALA A 232 70.45 12.12 -25.56
CA ALA A 232 69.17 12.81 -25.80
C ALA A 232 67.96 11.91 -25.45
N GLU A 233 66.86 12.52 -24.99
CA GLU A 233 65.59 11.88 -24.77
C GLU A 233 64.98 11.40 -26.10
N THR A 234 64.69 10.10 -26.20
CA THR A 234 64.19 9.48 -27.44
C THR A 234 63.24 8.36 -27.13
N VAL A 235 62.36 8.02 -28.08
CA VAL A 235 61.61 6.76 -28.11
C VAL A 235 62.41 5.73 -28.89
N PHE A 236 62.74 4.59 -28.33
CA PHE A 236 63.60 3.57 -28.90
C PHE A 236 62.86 2.47 -29.63
N SER A 237 61.69 2.13 -29.15
CA SER A 237 60.84 1.06 -29.69
C SER A 237 59.39 1.50 -29.66
N LEU A 238 58.66 1.12 -30.68
CA LEU A 238 57.25 1.38 -30.78
C LEU A 238 56.54 0.24 -31.48
N GLN A 239 55.56 -0.32 -30.81
CA GLN A 239 54.65 -1.35 -31.33
C GLN A 239 53.26 -0.78 -31.40
N THR A 240 52.47 -1.15 -32.41
CA THR A 240 51.08 -0.77 -32.58
C THR A 240 50.22 -2.03 -32.52
N HIS A 241 49.34 -2.07 -31.56
CA HIS A 241 48.36 -3.15 -31.40
C HIS A 241 47.00 -2.63 -31.81
N ALA A 242 46.44 -3.18 -32.87
CA ALA A 242 45.10 -2.91 -33.35
C ALA A 242 44.24 -4.16 -33.21
N ARG A 243 43.00 -3.97 -32.70
CA ARG A 243 42.08 -5.07 -32.53
C ARG A 243 40.67 -4.65 -32.98
N THR A 244 39.87 -5.66 -33.41
CA THR A 244 38.45 -5.44 -33.64
C THR A 244 37.71 -5.21 -32.32
N VAL A 245 36.91 -4.19 -32.26
CA VAL A 245 36.01 -3.87 -31.14
C VAL A 245 34.55 -3.83 -31.62
N ALA A 246 33.61 -3.68 -30.73
CA ALA A 246 32.20 -3.54 -31.10
C ALA A 246 31.96 -2.31 -31.99
N ALA A 247 31.14 -2.47 -33.02
CA ALA A 247 30.81 -1.38 -33.96
C ALA A 247 29.82 -0.36 -33.36
N SER A 248 28.98 -0.79 -32.44
CA SER A 248 28.07 0.04 -31.68
C SER A 248 27.71 -0.63 -30.35
N PHE A 249 27.09 0.10 -29.44
CA PHE A 249 26.53 -0.44 -28.22
C PHE A 249 25.07 -0.05 -28.11
N MET A 250 24.25 -0.94 -27.55
CA MET A 250 22.85 -0.70 -27.21
C MET A 250 22.68 -0.82 -25.69
N ALA A 251 22.12 0.20 -25.07
CA ALA A 251 21.78 0.21 -23.66
C ALA A 251 20.27 0.32 -23.47
N ALA A 252 19.74 -0.43 -22.51
CA ALA A 252 18.34 -0.37 -22.14
C ALA A 252 18.15 -0.50 -20.63
N ASP A 253 17.06 0.07 -20.12
CA ASP A 253 16.71 -0.05 -18.71
C ASP A 253 15.19 0.05 -18.51
N TYR A 254 14.77 -0.16 -17.27
CA TYR A 254 13.41 -0.01 -16.82
C TYR A 254 13.32 1.05 -15.71
N ASN A 255 12.48 2.06 -15.93
CA ASN A 255 12.15 3.05 -14.92
C ASN A 255 10.71 2.84 -14.42
N PRO A 256 10.49 2.50 -13.14
CA PRO A 256 9.16 2.32 -12.59
C PRO A 256 8.34 3.62 -12.49
N ASP A 257 8.98 4.78 -12.55
CA ASP A 257 8.30 6.08 -12.56
C ASP A 257 7.72 6.41 -13.94
N HIS A 258 8.24 5.74 -14.99
CA HIS A 258 7.82 5.84 -16.39
C HIS A 258 7.67 4.44 -17.01
N ALA A 259 6.84 3.60 -16.37
CA ALA A 259 6.76 2.17 -16.63
C ALA A 259 6.35 1.78 -18.07
N TYR A 260 5.75 2.68 -18.83
CA TYR A 260 5.37 2.45 -20.23
C TYR A 260 6.45 2.82 -21.24
N GLU A 261 7.48 3.55 -20.80
CA GLU A 261 8.59 3.96 -21.66
C GLU A 261 9.57 2.80 -21.84
N ARG A 262 9.92 2.52 -23.07
CA ARG A 262 11.02 1.61 -23.39
C ARG A 262 12.30 2.44 -23.46
N LEU A 263 13.01 2.51 -22.34
CA LEU A 263 14.27 3.22 -22.23
C LEU A 263 15.38 2.43 -22.95
N ARG A 264 15.54 2.64 -24.25
CA ARG A 264 16.54 2.01 -25.07
C ARG A 264 17.11 3.00 -26.04
N ASP A 265 18.44 3.06 -26.13
CA ASP A 265 19.14 3.84 -27.16
C ASP A 265 20.44 3.14 -27.56
N GLU A 266 21.01 3.55 -28.70
CA GLU A 266 22.26 3.02 -29.19
C GLU A 266 23.23 4.16 -29.56
N ALA A 267 24.53 3.84 -29.58
CA ALA A 267 25.55 4.73 -30.01
C ALA A 267 26.57 4.04 -30.92
N ASN A 268 26.84 4.67 -32.06
CA ASN A 268 27.94 4.33 -32.95
C ASN A 268 28.78 5.61 -33.21
N LEU A 269 29.99 5.66 -32.66
CA LEU A 269 30.91 6.81 -32.79
C LEU A 269 31.96 6.62 -33.87
N ALA A 270 32.03 5.44 -34.48
CA ALA A 270 33.03 5.07 -35.46
C ALA A 270 32.38 4.36 -36.67
N PHE A 271 31.31 4.95 -37.20
CA PHE A 271 30.47 4.35 -38.27
C PHE A 271 31.26 4.11 -39.59
N ASN A 272 32.35 4.84 -39.82
CA ASN A 272 33.21 4.66 -40.96
C ASN A 272 34.31 3.60 -40.77
N ASP A 273 34.51 3.12 -39.57
CA ASP A 273 35.55 2.14 -39.27
C ASP A 273 35.06 0.71 -39.56
N LYS A 274 35.49 0.17 -40.70
CA LYS A 274 35.16 -1.17 -41.18
C LYS A 274 35.82 -2.30 -40.36
N GLY A 275 36.78 -1.97 -39.49
CA GLY A 275 37.45 -2.91 -38.60
C GLY A 275 36.64 -3.32 -37.39
N ASN A 276 35.51 -2.67 -37.15
CA ASN A 276 34.64 -2.92 -36.02
C ASN A 276 33.48 -3.84 -36.40
N TYR A 277 33.04 -4.67 -35.43
CA TYR A 277 31.97 -5.63 -35.67
C TYR A 277 31.15 -5.91 -34.41
N GLY A 278 29.81 -6.11 -34.60
CA GLY A 278 28.91 -6.51 -33.55
C GLY A 278 28.35 -5.33 -32.75
N GLN A 279 27.25 -5.63 -32.04
CA GLN A 279 26.52 -4.70 -31.17
C GLN A 279 26.17 -5.37 -29.86
N PRO A 280 26.99 -5.23 -28.82
CA PRO A 280 26.63 -5.66 -27.48
C PRO A 280 25.37 -4.93 -26.99
N TYR A 281 24.47 -5.70 -26.34
CA TYR A 281 23.29 -5.21 -25.69
C TYR A 281 23.46 -5.34 -24.18
N VAL A 282 23.18 -4.26 -23.47
CA VAL A 282 23.26 -4.21 -22.01
C VAL A 282 21.94 -3.72 -21.44
N PHE A 283 21.45 -4.42 -20.41
CA PHE A 283 20.24 -4.06 -19.70
C PHE A 283 20.52 -3.80 -18.21
N GLY A 284 19.86 -2.79 -17.64
CA GLY A 284 19.98 -2.53 -16.20
C GLY A 284 21.14 -1.61 -15.83
N THR A 285 21.43 -0.62 -16.63
CA THR A 285 22.56 0.31 -16.48
C THR A 285 22.26 1.56 -15.65
N HIS A 286 21.04 1.65 -15.04
CA HIS A 286 20.61 2.72 -14.13
C HIS A 286 20.37 4.09 -14.73
N HIS A 287 20.13 4.20 -15.99
CA HIS A 287 19.63 5.44 -16.55
C HIS A 287 18.12 5.56 -16.31
N LEU A 288 17.68 6.80 -16.05
CA LEU A 288 16.28 7.08 -15.73
C LEU A 288 15.49 7.62 -16.92
N ASP A 289 16.18 7.97 -18.00
CA ASP A 289 15.59 8.52 -19.22
C ASP A 289 16.37 8.09 -20.47
N TRP A 290 15.86 8.45 -21.64
CA TRP A 290 16.49 8.15 -22.92
C TRP A 290 17.86 8.82 -23.11
N LYS A 291 18.10 10.01 -22.48
CA LYS A 291 19.41 10.67 -22.54
C LYS A 291 20.47 9.87 -21.81
N GLY A 292 20.08 9.31 -20.66
CA GLY A 292 20.93 8.40 -19.90
C GLY A 292 21.22 7.11 -20.67
N ALA A 293 20.23 6.52 -21.36
CA ALA A 293 20.44 5.34 -22.20
C ALA A 293 21.47 5.61 -23.30
N ARG A 294 21.32 6.74 -24.01
CA ARG A 294 22.25 7.15 -25.06
C ARG A 294 23.65 7.40 -24.53
N TRP A 295 23.77 8.07 -23.38
CA TRP A 295 25.03 8.29 -22.73
C TRP A 295 25.73 6.98 -22.36
N GLU A 296 25.00 6.04 -21.78
CA GLU A 296 25.56 4.73 -21.41
C GLU A 296 26.07 3.96 -22.63
N ALA A 297 25.31 3.95 -23.72
CA ALA A 297 25.75 3.33 -24.96
C ALA A 297 26.99 4.03 -25.55
N GLN A 298 27.01 5.35 -25.50
CA GLN A 298 28.16 6.16 -25.92
C GLN A 298 29.40 5.85 -25.08
N LEU A 299 29.28 5.87 -23.76
CA LEU A 299 30.39 5.61 -22.83
C LEU A 299 31.03 4.25 -23.08
N ARG A 300 30.22 3.22 -23.28
CA ARG A 300 30.70 1.85 -23.55
C ARG A 300 31.40 1.76 -24.89
N HIS A 301 30.92 2.46 -25.89
CA HIS A 301 31.58 2.49 -27.18
C HIS A 301 32.87 3.28 -27.12
N GLU A 302 32.93 4.44 -26.43
CA GLU A 302 34.18 5.19 -26.20
C GLU A 302 35.24 4.34 -25.47
N ALA A 303 34.82 3.59 -24.43
CA ALA A 303 35.70 2.68 -23.69
C ALA A 303 36.26 1.55 -24.59
N ALA A 304 35.42 0.99 -25.47
CA ALA A 304 35.87 -0.01 -26.44
C ALA A 304 36.85 0.58 -27.47
N LEU A 305 36.55 1.77 -28.00
CA LEU A 305 37.41 2.48 -28.98
C LEU A 305 38.75 2.94 -28.38
N ALA A 306 38.77 3.29 -27.09
CA ALA A 306 40.03 3.63 -26.38
C ALA A 306 41.00 2.44 -26.36
N GLY A 307 40.47 1.21 -26.32
CA GLY A 307 41.30 0.01 -26.38
C GLY A 307 41.49 -0.61 -27.76
N GLN A 308 41.00 0.03 -28.85
CA GLN A 308 41.07 -0.51 -30.20
C GLN A 308 42.47 -0.40 -30.78
N ILE A 309 43.10 0.73 -30.59
CA ILE A 309 44.47 1.00 -31.05
C ILE A 309 45.30 1.39 -29.84
N VAL A 310 46.32 0.59 -29.50
CA VAL A 310 47.19 0.80 -28.38
C VAL A 310 48.62 0.77 -28.89
N TYR A 311 49.39 1.80 -28.56
CA TYR A 311 50.81 1.86 -28.78
C TYR A 311 51.53 1.40 -27.52
N GLU A 312 52.53 0.55 -27.68
CA GLU A 312 53.49 0.19 -26.64
C GLU A 312 54.88 0.60 -27.07
N GLY A 313 55.52 1.41 -26.23
CA GLY A 313 56.83 1.92 -26.56
C GLY A 313 57.82 1.90 -25.40
N GLU A 314 59.09 1.97 -25.74
CA GLU A 314 60.18 2.13 -24.79
C GLU A 314 60.90 3.47 -25.04
N SER A 315 61.23 4.17 -23.96
CA SER A 315 61.90 5.46 -24.05
C SER A 315 62.77 5.79 -22.82
N ASN A 316 63.54 6.84 -22.90
CA ASN A 316 64.24 7.46 -21.77
C ASN A 316 63.66 8.84 -21.39
N VAL A 317 62.47 9.18 -21.89
CA VAL A 317 61.78 10.45 -21.68
C VAL A 317 61.29 10.56 -20.24
N LEU A 318 61.82 11.49 -19.48
CA LEU A 318 61.49 11.67 -18.07
C LEU A 318 60.09 12.31 -17.86
N GLU A 319 59.63 13.14 -18.76
CA GLU A 319 58.38 13.85 -18.69
C GLU A 319 57.14 12.98 -19.02
N LEU A 320 57.32 11.73 -19.43
CA LEU A 320 56.20 10.85 -19.70
C LEU A 320 55.41 10.59 -18.43
N CYS A 321 54.10 10.83 -18.50
CA CYS A 321 53.15 10.52 -17.44
C CYS A 321 51.76 10.25 -18.04
N PRO A 322 50.87 9.61 -17.33
CA PRO A 322 49.51 9.44 -17.78
C PRO A 322 48.84 10.77 -18.14
N ALA A 323 47.98 10.76 -19.16
CA ALA A 323 47.33 11.91 -19.80
C ALA A 323 48.28 12.86 -20.58
N ARG A 324 49.60 12.63 -20.61
CA ARG A 324 50.55 13.44 -21.38
C ARG A 324 50.42 13.15 -22.88
N ILE A 325 50.40 14.20 -23.69
CA ILE A 325 50.49 14.06 -25.14
C ILE A 325 51.95 13.92 -25.55
N LEU A 326 52.27 12.81 -26.20
CA LEU A 326 53.55 12.52 -26.82
C LEU A 326 53.45 12.71 -28.34
N ARG A 327 54.33 13.50 -28.90
CA ARG A 327 54.46 13.64 -30.33
C ARG A 327 55.89 13.21 -30.76
N MET A 328 55.95 12.59 -31.91
CA MET A 328 57.20 12.05 -32.46
C MET A 328 57.41 12.58 -33.88
N ASP A 329 58.67 12.53 -34.36
CA ASP A 329 59.03 12.80 -35.75
C ASP A 329 58.62 11.63 -36.68
N ALA A 330 58.20 10.49 -36.11
CA ALA A 330 57.67 9.38 -36.88
C ALA A 330 56.18 9.60 -37.19
N VAL A 331 55.76 9.31 -38.41
CA VAL A 331 54.35 9.43 -38.85
C VAL A 331 53.56 8.26 -38.37
N LEU A 332 52.54 8.52 -37.59
CA LEU A 332 51.56 7.51 -37.12
C LEU A 332 50.23 7.79 -37.79
N PRO A 333 49.78 6.93 -38.75
CA PRO A 333 48.53 7.14 -39.48
C PRO A 333 47.31 7.30 -38.61
N ASP A 334 47.25 6.51 -37.54
CA ASP A 334 46.08 6.48 -36.59
C ASP A 334 46.20 7.56 -35.49
N ALA A 335 47.34 8.23 -35.35
CA ALA A 335 47.60 9.25 -34.35
C ALA A 335 48.30 10.49 -34.95
N PRO A 336 47.69 11.17 -35.92
CA PRO A 336 48.34 12.30 -36.64
C PRO A 336 48.65 13.51 -35.73
N HIS A 337 47.93 13.60 -34.59
CA HIS A 337 48.12 14.68 -33.60
C HIS A 337 48.92 14.24 -32.37
N GLY A 338 49.51 13.04 -32.42
CA GLY A 338 50.24 12.41 -31.31
C GLY A 338 49.45 11.39 -30.53
N GLN A 339 50.08 10.86 -29.52
CA GLN A 339 49.56 9.82 -28.62
C GLN A 339 49.28 10.44 -27.26
N VAL A 340 48.22 9.97 -26.58
CA VAL A 340 48.06 10.23 -25.14
C VAL A 340 48.48 9.00 -24.35
N VAL A 341 49.38 9.22 -23.41
CA VAL A 341 49.99 8.20 -22.59
C VAL A 341 48.95 7.73 -21.56
N THR A 342 48.71 6.41 -21.46
CA THR A 342 47.75 5.79 -20.54
C THR A 342 48.41 5.05 -19.39
N GLU A 343 49.63 4.55 -19.60
CA GLU A 343 50.44 3.84 -18.59
C GLU A 343 51.93 4.15 -18.84
N VAL A 344 52.70 4.31 -17.76
CA VAL A 344 54.17 4.38 -17.81
C VAL A 344 54.75 3.56 -16.69
N ILE A 345 55.78 2.78 -16.99
CA ILE A 345 56.59 2.05 -16.02
C ILE A 345 58.01 2.57 -16.12
N HIS A 346 58.43 3.34 -15.15
CA HIS A 346 59.74 3.94 -15.05
C HIS A 346 60.72 3.00 -14.33
N LYS A 347 61.89 2.80 -14.82
CA LYS A 347 62.96 2.01 -14.20
C LYS A 347 64.26 2.74 -14.26
N GLY A 348 65.05 2.64 -13.21
CA GLY A 348 66.41 3.18 -13.19
C GLY A 348 67.15 2.78 -11.93
N GLY A 349 68.44 3.03 -11.90
CA GLY A 349 69.23 2.64 -10.75
C GLY A 349 70.69 3.08 -10.89
N ARG A 350 71.47 2.72 -9.88
CA ARG A 350 72.91 3.02 -9.80
C ARG A 350 73.68 2.45 -10.99
N ASP A 351 73.33 1.21 -11.35
CA ASP A 351 74.05 0.45 -12.37
C ASP A 351 73.24 0.35 -13.70
N GLN A 352 72.08 0.97 -13.75
CA GLN A 352 71.18 0.93 -14.89
C GLN A 352 70.75 2.36 -15.27
N ALA A 353 70.91 2.70 -16.55
CA ALA A 353 70.39 3.95 -17.08
C ALA A 353 68.84 3.97 -16.95
N TYR A 354 68.29 5.17 -16.77
CA TYR A 354 66.81 5.32 -16.73
C TYR A 354 66.20 4.95 -18.09
N ARG A 355 65.16 4.13 -17.99
CA ARG A 355 64.30 3.76 -19.10
C ARG A 355 62.84 3.67 -18.61
N ASN A 356 61.93 3.86 -19.52
CA ASN A 356 60.53 3.59 -19.27
C ASN A 356 59.91 2.80 -20.41
N THR A 357 58.88 2.06 -20.06
CA THR A 357 57.96 1.45 -21.01
C THR A 357 56.61 2.19 -20.85
N TYR A 358 55.97 2.49 -21.98
CA TYR A 358 54.69 3.20 -21.90
C TYR A 358 53.64 2.56 -22.80
N LYS A 359 52.37 2.76 -22.43
CA LYS A 359 51.21 2.51 -23.29
C LYS A 359 50.53 3.82 -23.61
N ALA A 360 50.04 3.94 -24.83
CA ALA A 360 49.35 5.13 -25.30
C ALA A 360 48.23 4.76 -26.28
N ILE A 361 47.32 5.67 -26.48
CA ILE A 361 46.29 5.61 -27.51
C ILE A 361 46.33 6.85 -28.39
N PRO A 362 45.70 6.90 -29.58
CA PRO A 362 45.60 8.13 -30.37
C PRO A 362 45.02 9.29 -29.57
N SER A 363 45.68 10.44 -29.59
CA SER A 363 45.29 11.60 -28.78
C SER A 363 43.94 12.21 -29.14
N GLY A 364 43.41 11.94 -30.33
CA GLY A 364 42.05 12.30 -30.73
C GLY A 364 40.95 11.41 -30.17
N ARG A 365 41.29 10.35 -29.43
CA ARG A 365 40.32 9.46 -28.77
C ARG A 365 40.16 9.83 -27.31
N ARG A 366 38.87 9.82 -26.87
CA ARG A 366 38.56 9.93 -25.45
C ARG A 366 38.96 8.67 -24.72
N TYR A 367 39.81 8.81 -23.73
CA TYR A 367 40.10 7.71 -22.84
C TYR A 367 38.92 7.53 -21.86
N ARG A 368 38.50 6.28 -21.69
CA ARG A 368 37.55 5.86 -20.68
C ARG A 368 38.12 4.67 -19.91
N LEU A 369 37.86 4.62 -18.63
CA LEU A 369 38.24 3.44 -17.85
C LEU A 369 37.60 2.20 -18.46
N PRO A 370 38.30 1.07 -18.50
CA PRO A 370 37.70 -0.19 -18.93
C PRO A 370 36.51 -0.58 -18.02
N ILE A 371 35.36 -0.80 -18.63
CA ILE A 371 34.13 -1.20 -17.88
C ILE A 371 34.21 -2.71 -17.62
N ASP A 372 34.29 -3.09 -16.34
CA ASP A 372 34.28 -4.48 -15.88
C ASP A 372 33.15 -4.73 -14.88
N GLU A 373 31.96 -5.00 -15.37
CA GLU A 373 30.76 -5.25 -14.57
C GLU A 373 30.90 -6.42 -13.59
N ARG A 374 31.84 -7.33 -13.79
CA ARG A 374 32.10 -8.45 -12.87
C ARG A 374 32.68 -7.97 -11.53
N LYS A 375 33.30 -6.80 -11.54
CA LYS A 375 33.85 -6.14 -10.34
C LYS A 375 32.84 -5.24 -9.64
N TRP A 376 31.68 -5.00 -10.25
CA TRP A 376 30.67 -4.16 -9.64
C TRP A 376 30.06 -4.88 -8.43
N PRO A 377 29.83 -4.15 -7.33
CA PRO A 377 29.27 -4.76 -6.13
C PRO A 377 27.86 -5.27 -6.42
N ARG A 378 27.60 -6.50 -5.93
CA ARG A 378 26.28 -7.10 -6.00
C ARG A 378 25.86 -7.59 -4.62
N ILE A 379 24.64 -7.28 -4.23
CA ILE A 379 24.05 -7.74 -2.97
C ILE A 379 23.21 -8.97 -3.29
N ALA A 380 23.72 -10.12 -2.87
CA ALA A 380 22.98 -11.39 -2.97
C ALA A 380 22.04 -11.52 -1.76
N GLY A 381 20.72 -11.53 -2.03
CA GLY A 381 19.72 -11.62 -0.97
C GLY A 381 19.20 -10.26 -0.50
N THR A 382 19.02 -10.11 0.81
CA THR A 382 18.43 -8.92 1.41
C THR A 382 19.30 -8.31 2.48
N LEU A 383 19.19 -6.99 2.67
CA LEU A 383 19.70 -6.28 3.83
C LEU A 383 18.54 -5.93 4.76
N SER A 384 18.84 -5.86 6.06
CA SER A 384 17.87 -5.42 7.05
C SER A 384 17.80 -3.90 7.11
N GLY A 385 16.60 -3.42 7.41
CA GLY A 385 16.34 -2.01 7.67
C GLY A 385 15.01 -1.82 8.37
N ARG A 386 14.70 -0.59 8.70
CA ARG A 386 13.46 -0.23 9.40
C ARG A 386 12.75 0.89 8.68
N ILE A 387 11.44 0.80 8.65
CA ILE A 387 10.60 1.90 8.15
C ILE A 387 10.87 3.14 9.00
N SER A 388 11.09 4.27 8.34
CA SER A 388 11.30 5.56 8.97
C SER A 388 10.27 6.57 8.48
N ALA A 389 9.63 7.26 9.41
CA ALA A 389 8.69 8.33 9.14
C ALA A 389 9.28 9.68 9.60
N PRO A 390 9.01 10.81 8.93
CA PRO A 390 9.60 12.11 9.28
C PRO A 390 9.20 12.64 10.66
N ASP A 391 8.09 12.13 11.22
CA ASP A 391 7.59 12.49 12.53
C ASP A 391 6.89 11.29 13.19
N ARG A 392 6.32 11.50 14.40
CA ARG A 392 5.52 10.49 15.08
C ARG A 392 4.12 10.40 14.47
N TYR A 393 3.94 9.48 13.56
CA TYR A 393 2.63 9.18 12.97
C TYR A 393 1.98 8.01 13.71
N LYS A 394 0.68 8.16 14.00
CA LYS A 394 -0.14 7.08 14.55
C LYS A 394 -0.37 5.95 13.55
N TYR A 395 -0.35 6.29 12.28
CA TYR A 395 -0.54 5.38 11.14
C TYR A 395 0.70 5.37 10.27
N ALA A 396 0.72 4.53 9.25
CA ALA A 396 1.84 4.50 8.30
C ALA A 396 1.99 5.83 7.56
N TYR A 397 3.24 6.25 7.37
CA TYR A 397 3.59 7.37 6.52
C TYR A 397 3.97 6.84 5.13
N LEU A 398 3.38 7.42 4.10
CA LEU A 398 3.60 7.07 2.70
C LEU A 398 3.81 8.33 1.88
N THR A 399 4.68 8.25 0.87
CA THR A 399 4.78 9.32 -0.14
C THR A 399 3.54 9.36 -1.03
N GLY A 400 3.42 10.38 -1.86
CA GLY A 400 2.35 10.49 -2.86
C GLY A 400 2.26 9.30 -3.82
N GLU A 401 3.38 8.61 -4.08
CA GLU A 401 3.46 7.40 -4.89
C GLU A 401 3.26 6.09 -4.08
N GLY A 402 2.96 6.18 -2.78
CA GLY A 402 2.76 5.03 -1.92
C GLY A 402 4.05 4.29 -1.55
N ARG A 403 5.17 5.01 -1.46
CA ARG A 403 6.50 4.48 -1.11
C ARG A 403 6.85 4.76 0.34
N TYR A 404 7.80 4.00 0.87
CA TYR A 404 8.30 4.11 2.25
C TYR A 404 9.75 4.57 2.27
N VAL A 405 10.12 5.39 3.24
CA VAL A 405 11.52 5.65 3.58
C VAL A 405 11.98 4.59 4.57
N VAL A 406 13.21 4.11 4.40
CA VAL A 406 13.81 3.11 5.28
C VAL A 406 15.15 3.60 5.81
N ARG A 407 15.48 3.21 7.03
CA ARG A 407 16.83 3.29 7.56
C ARG A 407 17.46 1.91 7.51
N PHE A 408 18.56 1.76 6.81
CA PHE A 408 19.33 0.52 6.79
C PHE A 408 20.04 0.32 8.13
N ASP A 409 20.08 -0.91 8.63
CA ASP A 409 20.69 -1.20 9.93
C ASP A 409 22.23 -1.04 9.93
N PHE A 410 22.87 -1.09 8.77
CA PHE A 410 24.31 -0.80 8.62
C PHE A 410 24.62 0.70 8.60
N ASP A 411 23.62 1.57 8.44
CA ASP A 411 23.83 3.01 8.27
C ASP A 411 23.78 3.73 9.63
N PHE A 412 24.96 4.18 10.09
CA PHE A 412 25.13 4.94 11.31
C PHE A 412 25.29 6.43 11.09
N ASP A 413 25.20 6.90 9.84
CA ASP A 413 25.30 8.33 9.54
C ASP A 413 24.08 9.08 10.12
N ALA A 414 24.33 10.36 10.43
CA ALA A 414 23.29 11.23 10.98
C ALA A 414 22.39 11.77 9.85
N TRP A 415 21.21 11.22 9.73
CA TRP A 415 20.19 11.69 8.82
C TRP A 415 19.07 12.43 9.54
N ARG A 416 18.40 13.30 8.82
CA ARG A 416 17.10 13.79 9.24
C ARG A 416 16.12 12.60 9.20
N LYS A 417 15.34 12.43 10.27
CA LYS A 417 14.33 11.36 10.35
C LYS A 417 13.36 11.45 9.17
N GLY A 418 13.10 10.33 8.52
CA GLY A 418 12.31 10.26 7.30
C GLY A 418 13.05 10.69 6.02
N GLY A 419 14.38 10.86 6.09
CA GLY A 419 15.25 11.17 4.96
C GLY A 419 16.46 10.26 4.87
N GLU A 420 16.45 9.12 5.54
CA GLU A 420 17.57 8.17 5.62
C GLU A 420 17.78 7.41 4.32
N SER A 421 16.74 7.28 3.50
CA SER A 421 16.84 6.76 2.13
C SER A 421 15.90 7.50 1.19
N VAL A 422 16.07 7.28 -0.10
CA VAL A 422 15.00 7.58 -1.07
C VAL A 422 13.78 6.71 -0.78
N PRO A 423 12.57 7.17 -1.14
CA PRO A 423 11.37 6.35 -0.97
C PRO A 423 11.41 5.06 -1.78
N LEU A 424 11.28 3.93 -1.11
CA LEU A 424 11.32 2.59 -1.69
C LEU A 424 9.92 2.03 -1.95
N ARG A 425 9.76 1.28 -3.02
CA ARG A 425 8.56 0.51 -3.31
C ARG A 425 8.48 -0.71 -2.40
N LEU A 426 7.28 -1.05 -1.93
CA LEU A 426 7.02 -2.32 -1.26
C LEU A 426 6.55 -3.34 -2.31
N ALA A 427 7.22 -4.48 -2.39
CA ALA A 427 6.73 -5.64 -3.13
C ALA A 427 5.43 -6.14 -2.50
N LYS A 428 4.46 -6.48 -3.34
CA LYS A 428 3.13 -6.93 -2.88
C LYS A 428 2.78 -8.24 -3.57
N PRO A 429 2.06 -9.15 -2.90
CA PRO A 429 1.60 -10.40 -3.52
C PRO A 429 0.77 -10.16 -4.77
N PHE A 430 0.01 -9.06 -4.79
CA PHE A 430 -0.77 -8.64 -5.95
C PHE A 430 -0.81 -7.10 -6.03
N ALA A 431 -0.56 -6.58 -7.23
CA ALA A 431 -0.73 -5.17 -7.58
C ALA A 431 -1.18 -5.09 -9.05
N GLY A 432 -2.35 -4.56 -9.29
CA GLY A 432 -2.98 -4.49 -10.60
C GLY A 432 -3.40 -3.09 -11.03
N GLY A 433 -3.99 -2.99 -12.20
CA GLY A 433 -4.59 -1.77 -12.72
C GLY A 433 -5.73 -1.27 -11.84
N LEU A 434 -6.18 -0.02 -12.08
CA LEU A 434 -7.31 0.60 -11.36
C LEU A 434 -7.18 0.57 -9.82
N LYS A 435 -5.94 0.65 -9.32
CA LYS A 435 -5.62 0.61 -7.88
C LYS A 435 -6.03 -0.68 -7.16
N THR A 436 -6.09 -1.81 -7.87
CA THR A 436 -6.35 -3.11 -7.27
C THR A 436 -5.08 -3.71 -6.67
N GLY A 437 -5.20 -4.49 -5.60
CA GLY A 437 -4.06 -5.16 -4.98
C GLY A 437 -4.14 -5.28 -3.46
N PHE A 438 -3.09 -5.81 -2.87
CA PHE A 438 -2.92 -5.86 -1.42
C PHE A 438 -2.31 -4.56 -0.89
N HIS A 439 -2.86 -4.06 0.21
CA HIS A 439 -2.28 -2.94 0.92
C HIS A 439 -2.36 -3.16 2.44
N PHE A 440 -1.23 -3.53 3.03
CA PHE A 440 -1.05 -3.59 4.48
C PHE A 440 0.01 -2.56 4.86
N PRO A 441 -0.37 -1.46 5.54
CA PRO A 441 0.53 -0.35 5.84
C PRO A 441 1.60 -0.77 6.85
N LEU A 442 2.86 -0.46 6.54
CA LEU A 442 4.00 -0.64 7.44
C LEU A 442 4.16 0.60 8.32
N LEU A 443 4.24 0.39 9.62
CA LEU A 443 4.39 1.47 10.61
C LEU A 443 5.86 1.86 10.78
N ASP A 444 6.09 3.07 11.31
CA ASP A 444 7.42 3.52 11.74
C ASP A 444 8.05 2.48 12.67
N GLY A 445 9.31 2.13 12.43
CA GLY A 445 10.07 1.13 13.18
C GLY A 445 9.83 -0.34 12.77
N THR A 446 8.92 -0.61 11.81
CA THR A 446 8.74 -1.98 11.28
C THR A 446 10.03 -2.44 10.60
N GLU A 447 10.55 -3.60 11.00
CA GLU A 447 11.70 -4.23 10.36
C GLU A 447 11.31 -4.78 8.99
N VAL A 448 12.19 -4.55 8.01
CA VAL A 448 11.97 -4.95 6.62
C VAL A 448 13.23 -5.59 6.03
N ALA A 449 13.01 -6.59 5.20
CA ALA A 449 14.00 -7.13 4.30
C ALA A 449 14.01 -6.28 3.01
N ILE A 450 15.16 -5.70 2.70
CA ILE A 450 15.36 -4.85 1.53
C ILE A 450 16.13 -5.65 0.51
N ALA A 451 15.52 -5.91 -0.63
CA ALA A 451 16.14 -6.58 -1.76
C ALA A 451 16.55 -5.57 -2.84
N PHE A 452 17.34 -6.05 -3.79
CA PHE A 452 17.95 -5.22 -4.82
C PHE A 452 17.69 -5.83 -6.20
N HIS A 453 17.17 -5.02 -7.13
CA HIS A 453 16.96 -5.49 -8.49
C HIS A 453 18.32 -5.89 -9.10
N ASP A 454 18.41 -7.10 -9.63
CA ASP A 454 19.63 -7.68 -10.20
C ASP A 454 20.84 -7.67 -9.23
N GLY A 455 20.58 -7.62 -7.93
CA GLY A 455 21.62 -7.48 -6.89
C GLY A 455 22.29 -6.12 -6.85
N ASN A 456 21.81 -5.11 -7.58
CA ASN A 456 22.44 -3.82 -7.70
C ASN A 456 22.17 -2.93 -6.49
N PRO A 457 23.21 -2.51 -5.74
CA PRO A 457 23.04 -1.70 -4.53
C PRO A 457 22.23 -0.42 -4.72
N ASN A 458 22.19 0.12 -5.94
CA ASN A 458 21.52 1.38 -6.25
C ASN A 458 20.02 1.20 -6.60
N ARG A 459 19.49 -0.04 -6.59
CA ARG A 459 18.08 -0.36 -6.93
C ARG A 459 17.36 -1.10 -5.81
N PRO A 460 17.29 -0.54 -4.61
CA PRO A 460 16.64 -1.17 -3.48
C PRO A 460 15.12 -1.15 -3.60
N TYR A 461 14.46 -2.18 -3.05
CA TYR A 461 13.03 -2.22 -2.79
C TYR A 461 12.74 -3.06 -1.55
N ILE A 462 11.64 -2.80 -0.88
CA ILE A 462 11.21 -3.57 0.28
C ILE A 462 10.60 -4.87 -0.22
N ALA A 463 11.19 -6.00 0.13
CA ALA A 463 10.69 -7.32 -0.22
C ALA A 463 9.60 -7.80 0.74
N HIS A 464 9.86 -7.73 2.04
CA HIS A 464 8.96 -8.23 3.08
C HIS A 464 9.13 -7.41 4.36
N ALA A 465 8.11 -7.45 5.23
CA ALA A 465 8.25 -7.10 6.64
C ALA A 465 8.68 -8.35 7.43
N LEU A 466 9.48 -8.15 8.47
CA LEU A 466 9.97 -9.19 9.36
C LEU A 466 9.51 -8.93 10.80
N HIS A 467 9.24 -9.99 11.53
CA HIS A 467 9.05 -9.91 12.98
C HIS A 467 10.40 -9.92 13.71
N ASN A 468 10.42 -9.41 14.93
CA ASN A 468 11.62 -9.39 15.78
C ASN A 468 11.24 -9.40 17.28
N SER A 469 12.22 -9.26 18.16
CA SER A 469 12.00 -9.28 19.61
C SER A 469 11.10 -8.14 20.13
N VAL A 470 11.01 -7.00 19.41
CA VAL A 470 10.15 -5.86 19.76
C VAL A 470 8.75 -5.98 19.12
N GLN A 471 8.69 -6.55 17.94
CA GLN A 471 7.47 -6.80 17.17
C GLN A 471 7.38 -8.31 16.87
N PRO A 472 6.93 -9.13 17.86
CA PRO A 472 6.87 -10.58 17.71
C PRO A 472 5.79 -10.98 16.69
N ASP A 473 5.90 -12.21 16.20
CA ASP A 473 4.92 -12.80 15.31
C ASP A 473 3.52 -12.85 15.92
N LEU A 474 2.51 -12.83 15.07
CA LEU A 474 1.10 -12.96 15.48
C LEU A 474 0.80 -14.31 16.11
N ILE A 475 1.46 -15.36 15.66
CA ILE A 475 1.31 -16.72 16.11
C ILE A 475 2.64 -17.19 16.68
N THR A 476 2.64 -17.54 17.96
CA THR A 476 3.77 -18.08 18.69
C THR A 476 3.36 -19.41 19.33
N HIS A 477 4.31 -20.19 19.78
CA HIS A 477 4.06 -21.44 20.49
C HIS A 477 3.20 -21.23 21.76
N GLU A 478 3.32 -20.07 22.40
CA GLU A 478 2.61 -19.78 23.64
C GLU A 478 1.22 -19.17 23.41
N GLY A 479 0.18 -19.80 23.95
CA GLY A 479 -1.15 -19.24 24.11
C GLY A 479 -2.00 -19.14 22.86
N ARG A 480 -1.61 -19.73 21.73
CA ARG A 480 -2.40 -19.76 20.49
C ARG A 480 -2.21 -21.06 19.74
N TRP A 481 -3.27 -21.46 19.03
CA TRP A 481 -3.20 -22.65 18.19
C TRP A 481 -2.28 -22.38 16.99
N PRO A 482 -1.26 -23.20 16.75
CA PRO A 482 -0.36 -23.02 15.61
C PRO A 482 -1.03 -23.17 14.24
N SER A 483 -2.21 -23.82 14.21
CA SER A 483 -3.06 -23.98 13.02
C SER A 483 -3.73 -22.68 12.53
N ARG A 484 -3.55 -21.56 13.24
CA ARG A 484 -4.24 -20.31 12.93
C ARG A 484 -3.59 -19.54 11.80
N ASN A 485 -4.38 -19.27 10.78
CA ASN A 485 -4.09 -18.32 9.72
C ASN A 485 -4.77 -16.98 10.05
N VAL A 486 -4.00 -15.88 10.16
CA VAL A 486 -4.52 -14.63 10.69
C VAL A 486 -4.09 -13.42 9.88
N ILE A 487 -5.04 -12.60 9.48
CA ILE A 487 -4.81 -11.21 9.10
C ILE A 487 -5.34 -10.33 10.24
N ARG A 488 -4.46 -9.55 10.85
CA ARG A 488 -4.81 -8.70 11.99
C ARG A 488 -4.23 -7.30 11.80
N THR A 489 -5.08 -6.30 11.94
CA THR A 489 -4.66 -4.90 11.83
C THR A 489 -4.30 -4.30 13.18
N GLN A 490 -3.71 -3.10 13.18
CA GLN A 490 -3.31 -2.36 14.37
C GLN A 490 -4.46 -2.15 15.38
N ARG A 491 -5.70 -2.02 14.91
CA ARG A 491 -6.89 -1.85 15.74
C ARG A 491 -7.66 -3.14 16.00
N ASN A 492 -6.97 -4.27 15.83
CA ASN A 492 -7.51 -5.60 16.05
C ASN A 492 -8.70 -5.98 15.14
N ASN A 493 -8.86 -5.31 13.98
CA ASN A 493 -9.68 -5.88 12.93
C ASN A 493 -9.00 -7.15 12.46
N LYS A 494 -9.74 -8.26 12.36
CA LYS A 494 -9.10 -9.54 12.03
C LYS A 494 -9.97 -10.42 11.15
N LEU A 495 -9.29 -11.11 10.24
CA LEU A 495 -9.75 -12.32 9.61
C LEU A 495 -8.89 -13.47 10.17
N ARG A 496 -9.52 -14.44 10.81
CA ARG A 496 -8.87 -15.62 11.36
C ARG A 496 -9.50 -16.87 10.77
N MET A 497 -8.69 -17.78 10.31
CA MET A 497 -9.09 -19.14 9.95
C MET A 497 -8.28 -20.10 10.82
N ASP A 498 -8.93 -21.05 11.41
CA ASP A 498 -8.32 -22.03 12.31
C ASP A 498 -8.55 -23.42 11.74
N ASP A 499 -7.46 -24.15 11.49
CA ASP A 499 -7.45 -25.45 10.84
C ASP A 499 -7.15 -26.58 11.86
N TRP A 500 -7.35 -26.34 13.14
CA TRP A 500 -7.20 -27.38 14.14
C TRP A 500 -8.28 -28.44 13.98
N GLU A 501 -7.89 -29.69 13.77
CA GLU A 501 -8.79 -30.81 13.51
C GLU A 501 -9.91 -30.92 14.55
N GLY A 502 -11.16 -30.90 14.08
CA GLY A 502 -12.36 -30.89 14.91
C GLY A 502 -12.66 -29.54 15.60
N HIS A 503 -11.89 -28.48 15.32
CA HIS A 503 -12.10 -27.16 15.88
C HIS A 503 -11.97 -26.07 14.80
N GLU A 504 -12.23 -26.44 13.55
CA GLU A 504 -12.12 -25.54 12.40
C GLU A 504 -13.10 -24.38 12.52
N GLY A 505 -12.62 -23.18 12.25
CA GLY A 505 -13.47 -22.01 12.38
C GLY A 505 -12.93 -20.78 11.69
N ILE A 506 -13.84 -19.93 11.23
CA ILE A 506 -13.52 -18.64 10.60
C ILE A 506 -14.11 -17.53 11.46
N LYS A 507 -13.34 -16.47 11.68
CA LYS A 507 -13.77 -15.28 12.39
C LYS A 507 -13.39 -14.01 11.63
N LEU A 508 -14.39 -13.21 11.29
CA LEU A 508 -14.24 -11.82 10.84
C LEU A 508 -14.72 -10.89 11.96
N SER A 509 -13.86 -9.99 12.44
CA SER A 509 -14.25 -9.16 13.58
C SER A 509 -13.57 -7.79 13.62
N THR A 510 -14.25 -6.83 14.26
CA THR A 510 -13.70 -5.53 14.68
C THR A 510 -14.04 -5.29 16.16
N GLU A 511 -13.21 -4.56 16.87
CA GLU A 511 -13.44 -4.17 18.27
C GLU A 511 -14.20 -2.83 18.39
N TYR A 512 -14.50 -2.17 17.28
CA TYR A 512 -15.22 -0.89 17.29
C TYR A 512 -16.65 -1.07 17.86
N GLY A 513 -17.04 -0.17 18.76
CA GLY A 513 -18.39 -0.15 19.34
C GLY A 513 -18.74 -1.38 20.17
N GLY A 514 -17.78 -2.00 20.86
CA GLY A 514 -18.02 -3.15 21.74
C GLY A 514 -17.87 -4.52 21.09
N LYS A 515 -17.53 -4.60 19.84
CA LYS A 515 -17.24 -5.77 19.02
C LYS A 515 -18.37 -6.18 18.09
N SER A 516 -18.07 -6.17 16.81
CA SER A 516 -18.90 -6.79 15.77
C SER A 516 -18.16 -7.96 15.18
N GLN A 517 -18.84 -9.09 14.97
CA GLN A 517 -18.18 -10.30 14.48
C GLN A 517 -19.12 -11.21 13.70
N LEU A 518 -18.53 -11.90 12.74
CA LEU A 518 -19.07 -13.09 12.11
C LEU A 518 -18.15 -14.24 12.48
N ASN A 519 -18.68 -15.27 13.09
CA ASN A 519 -18.00 -16.52 13.35
C ASN A 519 -18.68 -17.63 12.56
N LEU A 520 -17.87 -18.58 12.05
CA LEU A 520 -18.32 -19.77 11.33
C LEU A 520 -17.60 -21.00 11.89
N GLY A 521 -18.28 -22.13 12.01
CA GLY A 521 -17.73 -23.41 12.46
C GLY A 521 -17.63 -23.51 13.98
N TYR A 522 -16.49 -23.94 14.50
CA TYR A 522 -16.26 -24.11 15.93
C TYR A 522 -16.01 -22.75 16.60
N LEU A 523 -16.93 -22.31 17.44
CA LEU A 523 -16.88 -21.03 18.12
C LEU A 523 -16.21 -21.16 19.48
N VAL A 524 -15.23 -20.27 19.73
CA VAL A 524 -14.50 -20.25 21.00
C VAL A 524 -14.64 -18.92 21.73
N ASP A 525 -14.48 -18.94 23.03
CA ASP A 525 -14.39 -17.78 23.90
C ASP A 525 -12.95 -17.18 23.90
N ALA A 526 -12.65 -16.31 24.85
CA ALA A 526 -11.32 -15.68 24.99
C ALA A 526 -10.22 -16.68 25.38
N ASP A 527 -10.59 -17.73 26.10
CA ASP A 527 -9.69 -18.77 26.62
C ASP A 527 -9.59 -19.98 25.69
N SER A 528 -10.10 -19.88 24.47
CA SER A 528 -10.15 -20.95 23.46
C SER A 528 -11.05 -22.14 23.84
N LYS A 529 -11.95 -21.97 24.81
CA LYS A 529 -12.95 -22.98 25.16
C LYS A 529 -14.14 -22.89 24.21
N GLN A 530 -14.78 -24.04 23.93
CA GLN A 530 -15.95 -24.08 23.09
C GLN A 530 -17.08 -23.22 23.66
N ARG A 531 -17.69 -22.41 22.83
CA ARG A 531 -18.85 -21.56 23.14
C ARG A 531 -20.09 -21.95 22.33
N GLY A 532 -19.91 -22.70 21.26
CA GLY A 532 -20.90 -23.17 20.33
C GLY A 532 -20.30 -23.58 19.00
N ASP A 533 -21.18 -23.97 18.08
CA ASP A 533 -20.83 -24.33 16.69
C ASP A 533 -21.88 -23.72 15.72
N GLY A 534 -21.54 -23.75 14.40
CA GLY A 534 -22.37 -23.17 13.36
C GLY A 534 -21.96 -21.74 13.01
N PHE A 535 -22.92 -20.81 12.96
CA PHE A 535 -22.57 -19.40 12.68
C PHE A 535 -23.15 -18.44 13.72
N GLU A 536 -22.43 -17.35 13.96
CA GLU A 536 -22.89 -16.24 14.79
C GLU A 536 -22.57 -14.91 14.12
N LEU A 537 -23.59 -14.12 13.80
CA LEU A 537 -23.47 -12.70 13.43
C LEU A 537 -23.87 -11.85 14.63
N ARG A 538 -22.93 -11.09 15.19
CA ARG A 538 -23.12 -10.38 16.45
C ARG A 538 -22.53 -8.98 16.40
N THR A 539 -23.23 -8.02 16.99
CA THR A 539 -22.73 -6.66 17.27
C THR A 539 -23.33 -6.14 18.57
N SER A 540 -22.63 -5.25 19.25
CA SER A 540 -23.17 -4.43 20.33
C SER A 540 -23.76 -3.10 19.83
N GLY A 541 -23.61 -2.77 18.56
CA GLY A 541 -24.18 -1.61 17.88
C GLY A 541 -25.47 -1.96 17.13
N TRP A 542 -25.79 -1.19 16.11
CA TRP A 542 -26.96 -1.39 15.26
C TRP A 542 -26.73 -2.50 14.24
N GLY A 543 -27.73 -3.36 14.01
CA GLY A 543 -27.73 -4.37 12.97
C GLY A 543 -28.82 -4.11 11.94
N ALA A 544 -28.53 -4.36 10.66
CA ALA A 544 -29.52 -4.32 9.58
C ALA A 544 -29.23 -5.45 8.59
N ILE A 545 -30.28 -6.20 8.22
CA ILE A 545 -30.26 -7.19 7.14
C ILE A 545 -31.17 -6.68 6.05
N ARG A 546 -30.66 -6.38 4.87
CA ARG A 546 -31.40 -5.83 3.74
C ARG A 546 -31.03 -6.55 2.46
N ALA A 547 -32.04 -6.94 1.69
CA ALA A 547 -31.87 -7.48 0.35
C ALA A 547 -32.94 -6.90 -0.59
N GLY A 548 -32.54 -6.32 -1.71
CA GLY A 548 -33.46 -5.64 -2.63
C GLY A 548 -34.48 -6.54 -3.31
N LYS A 549 -34.19 -7.85 -3.41
CA LYS A 549 -35.10 -8.85 -4.01
C LYS A 549 -35.89 -9.66 -3.00
N GLY A 550 -35.60 -9.54 -1.68
CA GLY A 550 -36.27 -10.27 -0.61
C GLY A 550 -35.29 -10.98 0.30
N VAL A 551 -35.77 -11.42 1.45
CA VAL A 551 -35.02 -12.14 2.50
C VAL A 551 -35.71 -13.43 2.84
N LEU A 552 -34.98 -14.54 2.79
CA LEU A 552 -35.39 -15.84 3.35
C LEU A 552 -34.60 -16.10 4.63
N ILE A 553 -35.28 -16.38 5.70
CA ILE A 553 -34.74 -16.86 6.98
C ILE A 553 -35.35 -18.22 7.25
N SER A 554 -34.55 -19.27 7.19
CA SER A 554 -35.02 -20.64 7.35
C SER A 554 -34.20 -21.37 8.42
N ALA A 555 -34.87 -22.21 9.18
CA ALA A 555 -34.28 -23.24 10.05
C ALA A 555 -34.38 -24.65 9.42
N ASP A 556 -34.73 -24.74 8.15
CA ASP A 556 -34.70 -26.00 7.40
C ASP A 556 -33.25 -26.39 7.09
N ASP A 557 -32.92 -27.66 7.30
CA ASP A 557 -31.58 -28.22 7.03
C ASP A 557 -31.35 -28.40 5.52
N GLN A 558 -30.17 -28.00 5.07
CA GLN A 558 -29.67 -28.25 3.71
C GLN A 558 -28.29 -28.92 3.77
N PRO A 559 -28.27 -30.27 3.92
CA PRO A 559 -27.00 -31.01 4.07
C PRO A 559 -26.04 -30.76 2.90
N ALA A 560 -24.75 -30.65 3.22
CA ALA A 560 -23.66 -30.46 2.24
C ALA A 560 -23.86 -29.23 1.34
N ALA A 561 -24.59 -28.21 1.80
CA ALA A 561 -24.91 -27.00 1.03
C ALA A 561 -25.50 -27.31 -0.37
N SER A 562 -26.26 -28.42 -0.48
CA SER A 562 -26.93 -28.81 -1.71
C SER A 562 -28.24 -28.02 -1.88
N GLY A 563 -28.76 -27.98 -3.11
CA GLY A 563 -29.96 -27.24 -3.44
C GLY A 563 -29.76 -25.82 -3.89
N GLN A 564 -30.88 -25.15 -4.14
CA GLN A 564 -30.82 -23.73 -4.59
C GLN A 564 -30.77 -22.79 -3.40
N GLN A 565 -30.18 -21.60 -3.59
CA GLN A 565 -30.10 -20.57 -2.55
C GLN A 565 -31.47 -20.23 -1.92
N LEU A 566 -32.52 -20.21 -2.76
CA LEU A 566 -33.90 -19.97 -2.33
C LEU A 566 -34.71 -21.26 -2.41
N GLU A 567 -34.26 -22.31 -1.73
CA GLU A 567 -35.02 -23.54 -1.62
C GLU A 567 -36.21 -23.35 -0.65
N MET A 568 -37.43 -23.31 -1.20
CA MET A 568 -38.63 -22.92 -0.48
C MET A 568 -39.77 -23.98 -0.58
N GLU A 569 -39.52 -25.14 -1.14
CA GLU A 569 -40.61 -26.13 -1.38
C GLU A 569 -41.37 -26.51 -0.11
N ARG A 570 -40.65 -26.67 1.00
CA ARG A 570 -41.26 -27.02 2.28
C ARG A 570 -42.17 -25.91 2.80
N VAL A 571 -41.68 -24.67 2.83
CA VAL A 571 -42.53 -23.56 3.32
C VAL A 571 -43.67 -23.26 2.36
N ARG A 572 -43.43 -23.40 1.05
CA ARG A 572 -44.50 -23.29 0.05
C ARG A 572 -45.62 -24.31 0.32
N SER A 573 -45.28 -25.58 0.55
CA SER A 573 -46.24 -26.64 0.87
C SER A 573 -47.03 -26.31 2.14
N LEU A 574 -46.37 -25.82 3.19
CA LEU A 574 -47.06 -25.40 4.42
C LEU A 574 -48.06 -24.24 4.18
N LEU A 575 -47.67 -23.25 3.41
CA LEU A 575 -48.51 -22.10 3.08
C LEU A 575 -49.68 -22.51 2.17
N GLN A 576 -49.48 -23.45 1.23
CA GLN A 576 -50.53 -24.01 0.40
C GLN A 576 -51.53 -24.81 1.24
N GLN A 577 -51.10 -25.59 2.22
CA GLN A 577 -51.97 -26.32 3.15
C GLN A 577 -52.79 -25.35 3.99
N ALA A 578 -52.18 -24.27 4.51
CA ALA A 578 -52.88 -23.21 5.22
C ALA A 578 -53.95 -22.53 4.35
N LEU A 579 -53.64 -22.25 3.09
CA LEU A 579 -54.58 -21.70 2.12
C LEU A 579 -55.77 -22.65 1.88
N GLN A 580 -55.52 -23.94 1.64
CA GLN A 580 -56.59 -24.95 1.48
C GLN A 580 -57.51 -25.03 2.68
N SER A 581 -56.95 -25.01 3.89
CA SER A 581 -57.74 -24.99 5.14
C SER A 581 -58.57 -23.70 5.25
N SER A 582 -58.01 -22.56 4.88
CA SER A 582 -58.72 -21.29 4.83
C SER A 582 -59.86 -21.29 3.82
N GLU A 583 -59.67 -21.87 2.63
CA GLU A 583 -60.68 -22.00 1.58
C GLU A 583 -61.85 -22.89 2.01
N ALA A 584 -61.55 -24.01 2.68
CA ALA A 584 -62.60 -24.90 3.21
C ALA A 584 -63.46 -24.21 4.27
N LEU A 585 -62.86 -23.46 5.20
CA LEU A 585 -63.54 -22.66 6.17
C LEU A 585 -64.35 -21.49 5.57
N ALA A 586 -63.78 -20.85 4.54
CA ALA A 586 -64.45 -19.76 3.81
C ALA A 586 -65.74 -20.27 3.10
N GLU A 587 -65.68 -21.47 2.51
CA GLU A 587 -66.88 -22.07 1.87
C GLU A 587 -67.93 -22.46 2.89
N ALA A 588 -67.56 -23.03 4.04
CA ALA A 588 -68.47 -23.32 5.11
C ALA A 588 -69.11 -22.02 5.66
N ALA A 589 -68.35 -20.94 5.82
CA ALA A 589 -68.88 -19.66 6.25
C ALA A 589 -69.89 -19.09 5.23
N ARG A 590 -69.63 -19.16 3.92
CA ARG A 590 -70.57 -18.71 2.88
C ARG A 590 -71.86 -19.51 2.93
N THR A 591 -71.79 -20.81 3.06
CA THR A 591 -72.93 -21.66 3.15
C THR A 591 -73.80 -21.29 4.39
N ALA A 592 -73.13 -20.86 5.48
CA ALA A 592 -73.82 -20.41 6.70
C ALA A 592 -74.20 -18.90 6.62
N GLN A 593 -74.06 -18.26 5.47
CA GLN A 593 -74.36 -16.84 5.30
C GLN A 593 -73.45 -15.91 6.19
N ALA A 594 -72.29 -16.43 6.64
CA ALA A 594 -71.25 -15.64 7.31
C ALA A 594 -70.29 -15.09 6.31
N GLU A 595 -69.60 -14.04 6.75
CA GLU A 595 -68.52 -13.46 5.90
C GLU A 595 -67.36 -14.42 5.78
N ALA A 596 -66.91 -14.67 4.55
CA ALA A 596 -65.79 -15.56 4.27
C ALA A 596 -64.44 -14.81 4.24
N ALA A 597 -63.34 -15.44 4.63
CA ALA A 597 -62.00 -14.93 4.50
C ALA A 597 -61.65 -14.67 3.01
N ASP A 598 -60.86 -13.64 2.72
CA ASP A 598 -60.35 -13.32 1.38
C ASP A 598 -59.20 -14.25 0.97
N CYS A 599 -59.55 -15.46 0.57
CA CYS A 599 -58.61 -16.49 0.12
C CYS A 599 -57.92 -16.11 -1.21
N ALA A 600 -58.50 -15.27 -2.03
CA ALA A 600 -57.92 -14.82 -3.30
C ALA A 600 -56.72 -13.96 -3.03
N ARG A 601 -56.75 -13.05 -2.09
CA ARG A 601 -55.63 -12.26 -1.63
C ARG A 601 -54.52 -13.09 -0.99
N GLN A 602 -54.89 -14.09 -0.19
CA GLN A 602 -53.93 -15.03 0.41
C GLN A 602 -53.19 -15.85 -0.68
N ARG A 603 -53.90 -16.28 -1.72
CA ARG A 603 -53.32 -16.97 -2.86
C ARG A 603 -52.37 -16.07 -3.64
N ALA A 604 -52.76 -14.84 -3.93
CA ALA A 604 -51.94 -13.89 -4.64
C ALA A 604 -50.66 -13.55 -3.84
N LEU A 605 -50.72 -13.42 -2.51
CA LEU A 605 -49.54 -13.24 -1.66
C LEU A 605 -48.55 -14.41 -1.81
N LEU A 606 -49.07 -15.65 -1.81
CA LEU A 606 -48.24 -16.85 -1.99
C LEU A 606 -47.63 -16.91 -3.40
N ASP A 607 -48.47 -16.84 -4.45
CA ASP A 607 -48.04 -17.12 -5.82
C ASP A 607 -47.28 -15.96 -6.48
N ASP A 608 -47.60 -14.71 -6.19
CA ASP A 608 -47.07 -13.52 -6.83
C ASP A 608 -45.93 -12.86 -6.04
N THR A 609 -45.80 -13.12 -4.76
CA THR A 609 -44.83 -12.48 -3.90
C THR A 609 -43.88 -13.46 -3.24
N LEU A 610 -44.38 -14.44 -2.47
CA LEU A 610 -43.54 -15.30 -1.64
C LEU A 610 -42.89 -16.44 -2.43
N ASP A 611 -43.57 -16.98 -3.44
CA ASP A 611 -43.03 -18.04 -4.28
C ASP A 611 -41.76 -17.56 -5.01
N GLN A 612 -40.62 -18.16 -4.67
CA GLN A 612 -39.28 -17.78 -5.17
C GLN A 612 -38.92 -16.28 -4.96
N LEU A 613 -39.58 -15.62 -4.00
CA LEU A 613 -39.46 -14.20 -3.73
C LEU A 613 -39.55 -13.36 -5.05
N LYS A 614 -40.59 -13.63 -5.86
CA LYS A 614 -40.83 -12.92 -7.12
C LYS A 614 -40.92 -11.41 -6.94
N ARG A 615 -41.31 -10.96 -5.75
CA ARG A 615 -41.25 -9.56 -5.28
C ARG A 615 -40.48 -9.49 -3.98
N ALA A 616 -40.01 -8.28 -3.64
CA ALA A 616 -39.27 -8.05 -2.41
C ALA A 616 -40.14 -8.38 -1.17
N GLY A 617 -40.05 -9.58 -0.64
CA GLY A 617 -40.72 -10.06 0.53
C GLY A 617 -39.75 -10.53 1.60
N LEU A 618 -40.26 -10.67 2.84
CA LEU A 618 -39.57 -11.37 3.91
C LEU A 618 -40.33 -12.67 4.21
N LEU A 619 -39.65 -13.78 4.07
CA LEU A 619 -40.17 -15.11 4.41
C LEU A 619 -39.34 -15.70 5.56
N ALA A 620 -39.98 -16.03 6.66
CA ALA A 620 -39.38 -16.69 7.80
C ALA A 620 -40.05 -18.03 8.04
N THR A 621 -39.31 -19.12 8.18
CA THR A 621 -39.82 -20.49 8.35
C THR A 621 -38.98 -21.28 9.34
N ALA A 622 -39.61 -22.17 10.06
CA ALA A 622 -38.97 -23.13 10.96
C ALA A 622 -39.82 -24.40 11.09
N PRO A 623 -39.25 -25.61 10.95
CA PRO A 623 -39.99 -26.89 10.97
C PRO A 623 -40.57 -27.23 12.33
N ALA A 624 -39.94 -26.81 13.42
CA ALA A 624 -40.35 -27.17 14.78
C ALA A 624 -41.11 -26.09 15.53
N GLY A 625 -40.99 -24.82 15.13
CA GLY A 625 -41.72 -23.73 15.75
C GLY A 625 -41.05 -22.39 15.62
N MET A 626 -41.81 -21.32 15.73
CA MET A 626 -41.38 -19.95 15.71
C MET A 626 -41.96 -19.18 16.87
N ALA A 627 -41.16 -18.37 17.55
CA ALA A 627 -41.63 -17.47 18.60
C ALA A 627 -41.18 -16.03 18.31
N LEU A 628 -42.11 -15.08 18.49
CA LEU A 628 -41.82 -13.64 18.48
C LEU A 628 -42.11 -13.11 19.89
N ALA A 629 -41.11 -12.60 20.56
CA ALA A 629 -41.23 -12.05 21.91
C ALA A 629 -40.57 -10.65 21.97
N SER A 630 -41.22 -9.76 22.68
CA SER A 630 -40.74 -8.42 22.95
C SER A 630 -40.77 -8.12 24.44
N GLY A 631 -39.77 -7.45 24.99
CA GLY A 631 -39.73 -6.97 26.36
C GLY A 631 -40.64 -5.74 26.61
N ALA A 632 -41.18 -5.15 25.56
CA ALA A 632 -42.09 -4.00 25.59
C ALA A 632 -43.26 -4.26 24.63
N ASP A 633 -43.42 -3.46 23.58
CA ASP A 633 -44.55 -3.60 22.66
C ASP A 633 -44.17 -4.43 21.44
N LEU A 634 -45.11 -5.22 20.94
CA LEU A 634 -45.07 -5.92 19.67
C LEU A 634 -46.18 -5.35 18.76
N GLN A 635 -45.82 -4.69 17.67
CA GLN A 635 -46.74 -4.19 16.68
C GLN A 635 -46.68 -5.00 15.40
N LEU A 636 -47.85 -5.47 14.94
CA LEU A 636 -48.07 -6.07 13.63
C LEU A 636 -48.94 -5.15 12.82
N SER A 637 -48.44 -4.65 11.66
CA SER A 637 -49.13 -3.72 10.81
C SER A 637 -48.99 -4.12 9.34
N ALA A 638 -50.05 -4.09 8.58
CA ALA A 638 -50.05 -4.30 7.14
C ALA A 638 -50.91 -3.22 6.46
N ASN A 639 -50.46 -2.73 5.32
CA ASN A 639 -51.22 -1.74 4.53
C ASN A 639 -52.45 -2.36 3.87
N GLU A 640 -52.41 -3.66 3.61
CA GLU A 640 -53.52 -4.38 3.01
C GLU A 640 -54.15 -5.36 4.01
N ASN A 641 -53.66 -6.58 4.14
CA ASN A 641 -54.24 -7.62 4.92
C ASN A 641 -53.29 -8.20 5.96
N LEU A 642 -53.74 -8.44 7.15
CA LEU A 642 -53.12 -9.32 8.14
C LEU A 642 -53.85 -10.67 8.15
N ILE A 643 -53.13 -11.74 7.77
CA ILE A 643 -53.70 -13.08 7.64
C ILE A 643 -53.07 -13.97 8.70
N ALA A 644 -53.86 -14.59 9.54
CA ALA A 644 -53.44 -15.56 10.52
C ALA A 644 -54.22 -16.86 10.34
N THR A 645 -53.57 -17.98 10.06
CA THR A 645 -54.15 -19.28 9.86
C THR A 645 -53.45 -20.31 10.73
N ALA A 646 -54.19 -21.10 11.48
CA ALA A 646 -53.67 -22.22 12.25
C ALA A 646 -54.49 -23.47 11.97
N THR A 647 -53.84 -24.62 11.81
CA THR A 647 -54.52 -25.90 11.59
C THR A 647 -55.26 -26.36 12.82
N ASN A 648 -54.80 -26.01 14.03
CA ASN A 648 -55.42 -26.44 15.29
C ASN A 648 -56.06 -25.25 16.04
N HIS A 649 -55.33 -24.47 16.77
CA HIS A 649 -55.86 -23.47 17.68
C HIS A 649 -55.19 -22.11 17.45
N VAL A 650 -55.93 -21.06 17.69
CA VAL A 650 -55.47 -19.70 17.85
C VAL A 650 -55.88 -19.20 19.21
N ASP A 651 -54.93 -19.04 20.11
CA ASP A 651 -55.16 -18.55 21.47
C ASP A 651 -54.69 -17.12 21.61
N VAL A 652 -55.59 -16.22 22.01
CA VAL A 652 -55.27 -14.80 22.27
C VAL A 652 -55.60 -14.49 23.72
N SER A 653 -54.60 -14.10 24.50
CA SER A 653 -54.73 -13.76 25.90
C SER A 653 -54.21 -12.38 26.21
N ALA A 654 -54.97 -11.58 26.91
CA ALA A 654 -54.53 -10.25 27.36
C ALA A 654 -54.92 -10.04 28.84
N ILE A 655 -53.95 -9.69 29.69
CA ILE A 655 -54.19 -9.52 31.13
C ILE A 655 -55.13 -8.33 31.41
N LYS A 656 -55.04 -7.28 30.63
CA LYS A 656 -55.83 -6.06 30.89
C LYS A 656 -56.96 -5.82 29.91
N ARG A 657 -56.71 -5.83 28.63
CA ARG A 657 -57.69 -5.46 27.62
C ARG A 657 -57.40 -6.15 26.31
N PHE A 658 -58.43 -6.65 25.70
CA PHE A 658 -58.43 -7.10 24.30
C PHE A 658 -59.50 -6.29 23.57
N THR A 659 -59.11 -5.58 22.52
CA THR A 659 -60.00 -4.71 21.74
C THR A 659 -59.96 -5.15 20.28
N VAL A 660 -61.12 -5.33 19.69
CA VAL A 660 -61.29 -5.57 18.25
C VAL A 660 -62.16 -4.45 17.68
N ALA A 661 -61.70 -3.81 16.63
CA ALA A 661 -62.41 -2.77 15.91
C ALA A 661 -62.23 -2.99 14.40
N ALA A 662 -63.30 -2.86 13.64
CA ALA A 662 -63.32 -2.91 12.18
C ALA A 662 -64.12 -1.74 11.63
N GLY A 663 -63.68 -1.17 10.55
CA GLY A 663 -64.36 -0.06 9.87
C GLY A 663 -65.66 -0.48 9.23
N GLU A 664 -65.77 -1.66 8.73
CA GLU A 664 -66.96 -2.13 8.02
C GLU A 664 -67.69 -3.24 8.81
N ARG A 665 -67.03 -4.32 9.13
CA ARG A 665 -67.71 -5.50 9.66
C ARG A 665 -66.78 -6.39 10.51
N ILE A 666 -67.38 -7.02 11.55
CA ILE A 666 -66.74 -8.12 12.29
C ILE A 666 -67.61 -9.35 12.05
N SER A 667 -67.09 -10.44 11.52
CA SER A 667 -67.75 -11.71 11.35
C SER A 667 -67.10 -12.78 12.23
N ILE A 668 -67.84 -13.51 13.03
CA ILE A 668 -67.35 -14.59 13.88
C ILE A 668 -68.15 -15.81 13.52
N PHE A 669 -67.50 -16.82 12.98
CA PHE A 669 -68.15 -18.07 12.56
C PHE A 669 -67.48 -19.25 13.22
N ALA A 670 -68.28 -20.19 13.71
CA ALA A 670 -67.85 -21.47 14.26
C ALA A 670 -68.71 -22.63 13.67
N GLN A 671 -68.09 -23.52 12.93
CA GLN A 671 -68.66 -24.55 12.14
C GLN A 671 -69.33 -25.64 13.02
N ARG A 672 -68.73 -26.03 14.17
CA ARG A 672 -69.18 -27.22 14.93
C ARG A 672 -69.56 -26.97 16.37
N LEU A 673 -68.74 -26.36 17.19
CA LEU A 673 -68.92 -26.33 18.65
C LEU A 673 -69.50 -24.99 19.18
N GLY A 674 -69.91 -24.12 18.30
CA GLY A 674 -70.45 -22.82 18.57
C GLY A 674 -69.59 -21.76 19.18
N ILE A 675 -70.19 -20.67 19.60
CA ILE A 675 -69.54 -19.46 20.13
C ILE A 675 -70.02 -19.30 21.58
N LYS A 676 -69.10 -19.07 22.51
CA LYS A 676 -69.33 -18.82 23.92
C LYS A 676 -68.83 -17.45 24.33
N LEU A 677 -69.69 -16.61 24.87
CA LEU A 677 -69.36 -15.28 25.37
C LEU A 677 -69.66 -15.25 26.88
N PHE A 678 -68.59 -15.11 27.70
CA PHE A 678 -68.75 -15.08 29.17
C PHE A 678 -68.03 -13.83 29.73
N ALA A 679 -68.75 -13.16 30.65
CA ALA A 679 -68.16 -12.21 31.54
C ALA A 679 -68.22 -12.71 32.97
N ALA A 680 -67.08 -13.04 33.60
CA ALA A 680 -67.07 -13.57 34.98
C ALA A 680 -67.55 -12.51 36.01
N ARG A 681 -67.25 -11.29 35.77
CA ARG A 681 -67.72 -10.11 36.52
C ARG A 681 -67.94 -8.95 35.51
N GLY A 682 -68.92 -8.17 35.78
CA GLY A 682 -69.35 -7.06 34.93
C GLY A 682 -70.45 -7.47 33.94
N LYS A 683 -70.88 -6.58 33.13
CA LYS A 683 -71.95 -6.72 32.16
C LYS A 683 -71.44 -7.17 30.78
N VAL A 684 -72.29 -7.91 30.08
CA VAL A 684 -72.17 -8.11 28.63
C VAL A 684 -73.08 -7.09 27.95
N GLU A 685 -72.63 -6.22 27.18
CA GLU A 685 -73.36 -5.20 26.40
C GLU A 685 -73.28 -5.53 24.91
N ILE A 686 -74.42 -5.66 24.26
CA ILE A 686 -74.58 -5.91 22.83
C ILE A 686 -75.52 -4.84 22.30
N GLN A 687 -75.01 -3.96 21.36
CA GLN A 687 -75.79 -2.84 20.89
C GLN A 687 -75.65 -2.75 19.35
N ALA A 688 -76.81 -2.56 18.68
CA ALA A 688 -76.91 -2.11 17.33
C ALA A 688 -77.33 -0.61 17.33
N GLN A 689 -76.43 0.31 17.14
CA GLN A 689 -76.74 1.72 17.41
C GLN A 689 -77.55 2.43 16.32
N ARG A 690 -77.55 1.92 15.08
CA ARG A 690 -78.33 2.57 13.98
C ARG A 690 -79.19 1.62 13.18
N ASP A 691 -79.08 0.33 13.41
CA ASP A 691 -79.80 -0.68 12.67
C ASP A 691 -80.39 -1.73 13.58
N GLU A 692 -81.02 -2.69 13.05
CA GLU A 692 -81.73 -3.83 13.82
C GLU A 692 -80.72 -4.79 14.43
N MET A 693 -81.11 -5.41 15.57
CA MET A 693 -80.42 -6.57 16.14
C MET A 693 -81.31 -7.79 15.90
N ARG A 694 -80.80 -8.82 15.24
CA ARG A 694 -81.48 -10.09 15.04
C ARG A 694 -80.85 -11.17 15.85
N LEU A 695 -81.66 -11.90 16.67
CA LEU A 695 -81.27 -13.10 17.36
C LEU A 695 -82.13 -14.27 16.80
N MET A 696 -81.43 -15.21 16.14
CA MET A 696 -82.10 -16.35 15.50
C MET A 696 -81.45 -17.64 15.98
N ALA A 697 -82.30 -18.67 16.31
CA ALA A 697 -81.85 -20.03 16.54
C ALA A 697 -82.75 -20.98 15.80
N ASP A 698 -82.22 -22.06 15.26
CA ASP A 698 -82.97 -23.13 14.68
C ASP A 698 -83.80 -23.88 15.76
N GLN A 699 -83.28 -23.97 16.95
CA GLN A 699 -83.93 -24.64 18.12
C GLN A 699 -84.45 -23.58 19.09
N ASN A 700 -84.11 -23.68 20.35
CA ASN A 700 -84.62 -22.84 21.41
C ASN A 700 -83.75 -21.60 21.64
N ILE A 701 -84.43 -20.48 21.94
CA ILE A 701 -83.79 -19.30 22.55
C ILE A 701 -84.21 -19.26 24.00
N THR A 702 -83.23 -19.28 24.92
CA THR A 702 -83.53 -19.17 26.36
C THR A 702 -82.98 -17.89 26.91
N VAL A 703 -83.81 -17.08 27.52
CA VAL A 703 -83.40 -15.82 28.20
C VAL A 703 -83.73 -15.94 29.66
N THR A 704 -82.75 -16.03 30.54
CA THR A 704 -82.88 -16.25 31.96
C THR A 704 -82.16 -15.28 32.81
N SER A 705 -82.74 -14.68 33.80
CA SER A 705 -82.09 -13.92 34.88
C SER A 705 -82.22 -14.73 36.16
N ALA A 706 -81.06 -15.19 36.70
CA ALA A 706 -81.17 -16.13 37.88
C ALA A 706 -81.58 -15.39 39.19
N ASN A 707 -81.03 -14.17 39.38
CA ASN A 707 -81.22 -13.43 40.65
C ASN A 707 -81.79 -11.98 40.44
N GLY A 708 -82.33 -11.71 39.28
CA GLY A 708 -82.89 -10.39 38.98
C GLY A 708 -84.06 -10.46 38.04
N ARG A 709 -84.37 -9.48 37.28
CA ARG A 709 -85.42 -9.35 36.32
C ARG A 709 -84.96 -9.31 34.87
N VAL A 710 -85.81 -9.79 33.98
CA VAL A 710 -85.68 -9.56 32.56
C VAL A 710 -86.54 -8.33 32.20
N VAL A 711 -85.99 -7.35 31.58
CA VAL A 711 -86.74 -6.19 31.05
C VAL A 711 -86.65 -6.27 29.54
N ILE A 712 -87.80 -6.24 28.89
CA ILE A 712 -87.88 -6.11 27.42
C ILE A 712 -88.69 -4.87 27.15
N GLU A 713 -88.09 -3.87 26.48
CA GLU A 713 -88.71 -2.60 26.31
C GLU A 713 -88.63 -2.21 24.81
N ALA A 714 -89.69 -1.66 24.26
CA ALA A 714 -89.68 -1.14 22.89
C ALA A 714 -90.29 0.27 22.87
N LYS A 715 -89.79 1.17 22.08
CA LYS A 715 -90.40 2.52 22.01
C LYS A 715 -91.75 2.51 21.39
N ASP A 716 -91.95 1.80 20.31
CA ASP A 716 -93.17 1.84 19.53
C ASP A 716 -94.05 0.63 19.76
N GLU A 717 -93.54 -0.57 19.65
CA GLU A 717 -94.35 -1.81 19.83
C GLU A 717 -93.46 -2.97 20.32
N LEU A 718 -93.96 -3.69 21.29
CA LEU A 718 -93.39 -5.00 21.62
C LEU A 718 -94.41 -6.07 21.16
N LEU A 719 -94.01 -6.94 20.27
CA LEU A 719 -94.82 -8.03 19.73
C LEU A 719 -94.21 -9.42 20.08
N LEU A 720 -94.91 -10.18 20.93
CA LEU A 720 -94.58 -11.58 21.17
C LEU A 720 -95.53 -12.50 20.37
N LYS A 721 -94.95 -13.39 19.53
CA LYS A 721 -95.77 -14.14 18.58
C LYS A 721 -95.30 -15.60 18.57
N CYS A 722 -96.28 -16.50 18.62
CA CYS A 722 -96.07 -17.94 18.61
C CYS A 722 -97.22 -18.65 17.94
N GLY A 723 -96.97 -19.44 16.87
CA GLY A 723 -97.98 -20.28 16.21
C GLY A 723 -99.28 -19.56 15.83
N GLY A 724 -99.18 -18.30 15.52
CA GLY A 724 -100.37 -17.46 15.17
C GLY A 724 -101.02 -16.78 16.39
N SER A 725 -100.67 -17.10 17.60
CA SER A 725 -101.04 -16.36 18.82
C SER A 725 -100.09 -15.25 19.08
N TYR A 726 -100.54 -14.13 19.63
CA TYR A 726 -99.63 -12.96 19.87
C TYR A 726 -100.07 -12.18 21.15
N LEU A 727 -99.07 -11.45 21.68
CA LEU A 727 -99.25 -10.42 22.68
C LEU A 727 -98.60 -9.15 22.10
N ARG A 728 -99.36 -8.15 21.85
CA ARG A 728 -98.96 -6.89 21.36
C ARG A 728 -99.10 -5.82 22.45
N MET A 729 -98.11 -5.13 22.78
CA MET A 729 -98.12 -3.95 23.67
C MET A 729 -97.61 -2.73 22.91
N SER A 730 -98.38 -1.69 22.96
CA SER A 730 -98.02 -0.38 22.30
C SER A 730 -98.51 0.80 23.15
N ALA A 731 -98.22 2.01 22.72
CA ALA A 731 -98.73 3.21 23.42
C ALA A 731 -100.24 3.33 23.50
N THR A 732 -101.01 2.61 22.66
CA THR A 732 -102.42 2.66 22.56
C THR A 732 -103.12 1.55 23.37
N GLY A 733 -102.37 0.59 23.81
CA GLY A 733 -102.99 -0.50 24.62
C GLY A 733 -102.17 -1.83 24.55
N ILE A 734 -102.74 -2.80 25.29
CA ILE A 734 -102.30 -4.20 25.27
C ILE A 734 -103.34 -5.00 24.59
N GLU A 735 -102.98 -5.70 23.53
CA GLU A 735 -103.84 -6.61 22.77
C GLU A 735 -103.25 -8.00 22.78
N ASP A 736 -104.03 -8.95 23.14
CA ASP A 736 -103.74 -10.38 23.00
C ASP A 736 -104.72 -11.07 22.08
N GLY A 737 -104.19 -11.92 21.20
CA GLY A 737 -105.02 -12.64 20.25
C GLY A 737 -104.60 -14.08 20.03
N THR A 738 -105.56 -15.00 19.95
CA THR A 738 -105.35 -16.42 19.67
C THR A 738 -106.52 -16.97 18.83
N ARG A 739 -106.23 -17.95 17.95
CA ARG A 739 -107.27 -18.75 17.27
C ARG A 739 -107.79 -19.84 18.11
N GLY A 740 -107.18 -20.20 19.20
CA GLY A 740 -107.53 -21.24 20.13
C GLY A 740 -108.14 -20.67 21.45
N GLU A 741 -108.19 -21.48 22.45
CA GLU A 741 -108.70 -21.12 23.76
C GLU A 741 -107.69 -20.31 24.56
N ARG A 742 -108.13 -19.27 25.23
CA ARG A 742 -107.28 -18.47 26.14
C ARG A 742 -107.59 -18.91 27.59
N THR A 743 -106.67 -19.58 28.21
CA THR A 743 -106.84 -20.03 29.64
C THR A 743 -105.99 -19.10 30.53
N ILE A 744 -106.69 -18.44 31.51
CA ILE A 744 -105.96 -17.62 32.52
C ILE A 744 -106.08 -18.39 33.85
N ARG A 745 -104.99 -18.78 34.47
CA ARG A 745 -104.89 -19.37 35.82
C ARG A 745 -104.23 -18.33 36.74
N SER A 746 -105.06 -17.80 37.65
CA SER A 746 -104.61 -16.79 38.62
C SER A 746 -105.34 -17.01 39.95
N ASN A 747 -104.71 -16.61 41.08
CA ASN A 747 -105.35 -16.61 42.39
C ASN A 747 -106.35 -15.42 42.59
N GLY A 748 -106.32 -14.47 41.71
CA GLY A 748 -107.20 -13.29 41.69
C GLY A 748 -107.02 -12.50 40.47
N MET A 749 -107.99 -11.73 40.03
CA MET A 749 -107.90 -10.80 38.92
C MET A 749 -108.47 -9.45 39.35
N ALA A 750 -107.64 -8.43 39.44
CA ALA A 750 -108.09 -7.02 39.72
C ALA A 750 -107.90 -6.15 38.46
N ARG A 751 -109.01 -5.40 38.17
CA ARG A 751 -108.91 -4.29 37.14
C ARG A 751 -108.94 -3.01 37.92
N GLN A 752 -107.78 -2.21 37.67
CA GLN A 752 -107.62 -0.87 38.27
C GLN A 752 -107.65 0.16 37.20
N GLY A 753 -107.77 1.46 37.56
CA GLY A 753 -107.75 2.49 36.59
C GLY A 753 -106.41 2.62 35.84
N PRO A 754 -106.32 3.45 34.78
CA PRO A 754 -105.16 3.50 33.93
C PRO A 754 -103.87 3.90 34.69
N ALA A 755 -102.78 3.17 34.39
CA ALA A 755 -101.45 3.45 34.95
C ALA A 755 -100.36 3.38 33.84
N SER A 756 -99.29 4.11 33.94
CA SER A 756 -98.14 4.03 33.05
C SER A 756 -96.85 4.02 33.86
N LEU A 757 -95.87 3.31 33.35
CA LEU A 757 -94.46 3.48 33.82
C LEU A 757 -93.69 4.31 32.87
N ALA A 758 -92.93 5.35 33.41
CA ALA A 758 -92.17 6.24 32.66
C ALA A 758 -91.07 5.46 31.90
N GLN A 759 -91.00 5.66 30.61
CA GLN A 759 -89.97 5.08 29.73
C GLN A 759 -88.80 6.02 29.66
N SER A 760 -87.67 5.56 30.14
CA SER A 760 -86.32 6.29 30.01
C SER A 760 -85.43 5.49 29.11
N MET A 761 -85.38 5.83 27.81
CA MET A 761 -84.38 5.28 26.91
C MET A 761 -83.21 6.22 26.80
N ASN A 762 -82.00 5.68 27.07
CA ASN A 762 -80.77 6.43 26.87
C ASN A 762 -80.54 6.69 25.38
N GLU A 763 -80.25 7.96 25.01
CA GLU A 763 -79.77 8.22 23.68
C GLU A 763 -78.42 7.53 23.44
N MET A 764 -78.33 6.81 22.31
CA MET A 764 -77.05 6.22 21.90
C MET A 764 -76.08 7.24 21.39
N SER A 765 -74.81 7.24 21.85
CA SER A 765 -73.80 8.16 21.43
C SER A 765 -73.48 7.97 19.95
N ARG A 766 -73.46 9.09 19.20
CA ARG A 766 -73.05 9.12 17.80
C ARG A 766 -71.54 9.23 17.72
N THR A 767 -70.83 8.26 17.19
CA THR A 767 -69.41 8.30 16.94
C THR A 767 -69.13 8.92 15.55
N ALA A 768 -68.24 9.91 15.48
CA ALA A 768 -67.68 10.41 14.23
C ALA A 768 -66.20 10.05 14.15
N PHE A 769 -65.75 9.64 12.97
CA PHE A 769 -64.33 9.48 12.68
C PHE A 769 -63.69 10.83 12.46
N ASN A 770 -62.57 11.13 13.16
CA ASN A 770 -61.83 12.36 13.05
C ASN A 770 -60.41 12.02 12.67
N ASP A 771 -59.96 12.43 11.51
CA ASP A 771 -58.59 12.19 11.04
C ASP A 771 -57.92 13.50 10.59
N ALA A 772 -56.64 13.61 10.90
CA ALA A 772 -55.74 14.67 10.40
C ALA A 772 -54.41 14.04 10.01
N TYR A 773 -53.94 14.42 8.82
CA TYR A 773 -52.77 13.82 8.22
C TYR A 773 -51.57 14.74 8.32
N VAL A 774 -50.37 14.24 8.59
CA VAL A 774 -49.15 14.99 8.55
C VAL A 774 -48.47 14.77 7.18
N LEU A 775 -48.43 15.81 6.37
CA LEU A 775 -47.74 15.78 5.08
C LEU A 775 -46.23 16.02 5.28
N ARG A 776 -45.42 15.16 4.69
CA ARG A 776 -43.94 15.24 4.78
C ARG A 776 -43.31 15.28 3.40
N ASN A 777 -42.16 15.93 3.31
CA ASN A 777 -41.34 15.90 2.11
C ASN A 777 -40.77 14.48 1.93
N GLU A 778 -40.94 13.88 0.78
CA GLU A 778 -40.54 12.52 0.48
C GLU A 778 -39.00 12.31 0.53
N ILE A 779 -38.23 13.38 0.24
CA ILE A 779 -36.78 13.32 0.19
C ILE A 779 -36.14 13.59 1.57
N THR A 780 -36.64 14.65 2.26
CA THR A 780 -36.01 15.09 3.53
C THR A 780 -36.69 14.52 4.77
N GLY A 781 -37.91 14.05 4.64
CA GLY A 781 -38.72 13.58 5.78
C GLY A 781 -39.33 14.68 6.65
N ASP A 782 -39.04 15.96 6.37
CA ASP A 782 -39.52 17.10 7.14
C ASP A 782 -41.01 17.34 6.94
N PRO A 783 -41.77 17.84 7.94
CA PRO A 783 -43.15 18.24 7.78
C PRO A 783 -43.29 19.39 6.79
N LEU A 784 -44.22 19.27 5.88
CA LEU A 784 -44.53 20.31 4.92
C LEU A 784 -45.43 21.39 5.58
N SER A 785 -44.84 22.40 6.21
CA SER A 785 -45.56 23.52 6.84
C SER A 785 -46.06 24.52 5.81
N ASP A 786 -47.24 25.11 6.07
CA ASP A 786 -47.88 26.10 5.22
C ASP A 786 -47.94 25.69 3.74
N HIS A 787 -48.23 24.41 3.50
CA HIS A 787 -48.22 23.82 2.17
C HIS A 787 -49.65 23.56 1.68
N PRO A 788 -50.02 23.99 0.50
CA PRO A 788 -51.37 23.77 -0.03
C PRO A 788 -51.56 22.30 -0.38
N TYR A 789 -52.72 21.74 -0.05
CA TYR A 789 -53.10 20.39 -0.34
C TYR A 789 -54.59 20.31 -0.78
N GLU A 790 -54.92 19.21 -1.47
CA GLU A 790 -56.29 18.84 -1.84
C GLU A 790 -56.57 17.43 -1.31
N ILE A 791 -57.64 17.29 -0.58
CA ILE A 791 -58.17 15.99 -0.17
C ILE A 791 -59.33 15.60 -1.08
N LEU A 792 -59.20 14.49 -1.76
CA LEU A 792 -60.26 13.85 -2.54
C LEU A 792 -60.93 12.78 -1.69
N ARG A 793 -62.22 12.82 -1.58
CA ARG A 793 -63.05 11.81 -0.93
C ARG A 793 -63.62 10.79 -1.91
N ASP A 794 -64.07 9.67 -1.47
CA ASP A 794 -64.66 8.61 -2.30
C ASP A 794 -65.97 9.07 -2.96
N ASP A 795 -66.72 10.02 -2.37
CA ASP A 795 -67.92 10.66 -2.96
C ASP A 795 -67.60 11.65 -4.06
N GLY A 796 -66.28 11.84 -4.41
CA GLY A 796 -65.82 12.78 -5.39
C GLY A 796 -65.71 14.24 -4.90
N SER A 797 -66.09 14.52 -3.64
CA SER A 797 -65.89 15.83 -3.06
C SER A 797 -64.42 16.17 -2.84
N LYS A 798 -64.12 17.47 -2.94
CA LYS A 798 -62.70 17.98 -2.81
C LYS A 798 -62.62 19.00 -1.70
N ILE A 799 -61.65 18.85 -0.84
CA ILE A 799 -61.36 19.82 0.22
C ILE A 799 -59.95 20.34 0.00
N VAL A 800 -59.87 21.66 -0.19
CA VAL A 800 -58.59 22.33 -0.36
C VAL A 800 -58.23 23.02 0.93
N GLY A 801 -56.97 22.87 1.37
CA GLY A 801 -56.46 23.45 2.59
C GLY A 801 -54.97 23.75 2.54
N VAL A 802 -54.46 24.33 3.62
CA VAL A 802 -53.04 24.58 3.82
C VAL A 802 -52.66 23.90 5.15
N THR A 803 -51.53 23.19 5.16
CA THR A 803 -51.03 22.54 6.37
C THR A 803 -50.62 23.55 7.42
N ASP A 804 -50.72 23.16 8.67
CA ASP A 804 -50.23 23.97 9.81
C ASP A 804 -48.67 23.94 9.90
N ALA A 805 -48.13 24.60 10.91
CA ALA A 805 -46.71 24.67 11.16
C ALA A 805 -46.05 23.28 11.41
N SER A 806 -46.80 22.29 11.79
CA SER A 806 -46.38 20.89 11.99
C SER A 806 -46.63 19.99 10.78
N GLY A 807 -47.06 20.55 9.67
CA GLY A 807 -47.40 19.82 8.44
C GLY A 807 -48.72 19.11 8.48
N ARG A 808 -49.61 19.39 9.44
CA ARG A 808 -50.90 18.71 9.59
C ARG A 808 -51.98 19.36 8.74
N THR A 809 -52.83 18.50 8.14
CA THR A 809 -54.06 18.94 7.45
C THR A 809 -55.13 19.34 8.47
N SER A 810 -56.18 20.01 8.02
CA SER A 810 -57.40 20.21 8.80
C SER A 810 -57.99 18.86 9.17
N VAL A 811 -58.62 18.79 10.35
CA VAL A 811 -59.33 17.58 10.82
C VAL A 811 -60.48 17.27 9.90
N GLN A 812 -60.46 16.10 9.27
CA GLN A 812 -61.56 15.59 8.46
C GLN A 812 -62.50 14.80 9.37
N LYS A 813 -63.78 15.19 9.34
CA LYS A 813 -64.82 14.54 10.11
C LYS A 813 -65.77 13.81 9.16
N ASN A 814 -65.92 12.51 9.34
CA ASN A 814 -66.99 11.79 8.65
C ASN A 814 -67.68 10.84 9.59
N GLN A 815 -68.89 10.45 9.27
CA GLN A 815 -69.65 9.49 10.03
C GLN A 815 -69.28 8.04 9.64
N ASP A 816 -68.75 7.88 8.42
CA ASP A 816 -68.31 6.58 7.87
C ASP A 816 -66.85 6.57 7.57
N VAL A 817 -66.21 5.38 7.58
CA VAL A 817 -64.84 5.23 7.12
C VAL A 817 -64.81 5.29 5.62
N GLU A 818 -64.06 6.27 5.08
CA GLU A 818 -63.91 6.46 3.65
C GLU A 818 -62.44 6.46 3.25
N ARG A 819 -62.15 6.08 2.02
CA ARG A 819 -60.80 6.27 1.45
C ARG A 819 -60.65 7.72 0.97
N ILE A 820 -59.57 8.35 1.42
CA ILE A 820 -59.23 9.66 0.95
C ILE A 820 -57.92 9.63 0.24
N ARG A 821 -57.77 10.46 -0.78
CA ARG A 821 -56.50 10.71 -1.46
C ARG A 821 -56.07 12.13 -1.19
N ILE A 822 -54.86 12.31 -0.73
CA ILE A 822 -54.29 13.63 -0.48
C ILE A 822 -53.33 13.94 -1.58
N ARG A 823 -53.58 15.07 -2.25
CA ARG A 823 -52.69 15.58 -3.29
C ARG A 823 -51.99 16.86 -2.77
N ILE A 824 -50.69 16.84 -2.77
CA ILE A 824 -49.87 17.99 -2.44
C ILE A 824 -49.84 18.91 -3.67
N LEU A 825 -50.28 20.18 -3.48
CA LEU A 825 -50.30 21.15 -4.55
C LEU A 825 -49.01 21.99 -4.57
N PRO A 826 -48.56 22.45 -5.74
CA PRO A 826 -47.37 23.29 -5.80
C PRO A 826 -47.58 24.60 -5.03
N LYS A 827 -46.61 25.02 -4.23
CA LYS A 827 -46.62 26.29 -3.54
C LYS A 827 -46.45 27.40 -4.59
N VAL A 828 -47.50 28.17 -4.86
CA VAL A 828 -47.42 29.33 -5.76
C VAL A 828 -46.55 30.36 -5.06
N GLY A 829 -45.32 30.56 -5.54
CA GLY A 829 -44.45 31.60 -5.04
C GLY A 829 -45.10 32.96 -5.26
N LYS A 830 -45.17 33.79 -4.21
CA LYS A 830 -45.44 35.19 -4.37
C LYS A 830 -44.34 35.78 -5.27
N ALA A 831 -44.73 36.32 -6.43
CA ALA A 831 -43.88 37.08 -7.32
C ALA A 831 -43.29 38.32 -6.60
#